data_f6ee8b194d37c3d69fea9e721778709b
#
_entry.id   f6ee8b194d37c3d69fea9e721778709b
#
_cell.length_a   1.000
_cell.length_b   1.000
_cell.length_c   1.000
_cell.angle_alpha   90.00
_cell.angle_beta   90.00
_cell.angle_gamma   90.00
#
_symmetry.space_group_name_H-M   'P 1'
#
loop_
_entity.id
_entity.type
_entity.pdbx_description
1 polymer ?
#
loop_
_entity_poly.entity_id
_entity_poly.type
_entity_poly.pdbx_seq_one_letter_code
_entity_poly.pdbx_strand_id
1 'polypeptide(L)'
;MEHVTVSEEPSAALMYHVERPVFNEGYIDSELLHRKKRTSNCSSEKAKSVVFGFLPILTWLPSYQLKEYLFGDIVSGISTGVMQLPQGLAYAMLAAVPPVFGLYSSFYPVLLYTFFGTSKHISIGTFAVISLMIGGVAVREAPDSMFAVNGTNASQVVDFEARDARRVEVVVALTTLVGIIQLVLGLLRFGFLAIYLTEPLVRGFTTAAAVHVSVSQVKYLLGVHTARFNGPLSVVYSLDAVFRNIASTNVVTLIIGLVCMVFLYIIKDLNERFKKKLPIPIPGEIIVIVSTGVSYGMVMSENYGVEVVGKIPTGLLPPKIPDFSVFPNLFPDAFAISVVGFSIAISLAKTFALKHGYSVDGNQELIALGLCNFMSSFFHTFVVTASMSRSLVQESTGGHTEIAGLLASILVLLVVVAIGFVFQPLPTTVLAAIIMVNLLGMFKQLKDIPALWRTSKIELAIWLVSFFASVLLGLDYGLVVAMGFAILTSFVLFLKAEECSGIKIFQSNTSIYFANSDLYVSALKAKTGIDPAKLLAGRKSQLKYAKRDNGAKKQMDHVYTNGQMNENHTESESEEDFFLQRLTPIHTIILDFTPVNFIDSVGAKTIKSVIKEFATVDVKVVLAGCSRTLLSELRTLKFFCEPVTPDLIFPTIHDAVLHCKRSRDVPVCPEVQ
;
A
#
# COMPACT_ATOMS: atom_id res chain seq x y z
N MET A 1 -53.21 49.49 -18.26
CA MET A 1 -52.07 48.54 -18.36
C MET A 1 -50.85 49.29 -17.87
N GLU A 2 -50.61 49.19 -16.59
CA GLU A 2 -49.47 49.82 -15.90
C GLU A 2 -48.30 48.84 -15.92
N HIS A 3 -47.20 49.25 -16.51
CA HIS A 3 -45.91 48.53 -16.42
C HIS A 3 -45.31 48.77 -15.03
N VAL A 4 -45.32 47.76 -14.19
CA VAL A 4 -44.56 47.73 -12.96
C VAL A 4 -43.15 47.22 -13.31
N THR A 5 -42.18 48.13 -13.34
CA THR A 5 -40.76 47.81 -13.36
C THR A 5 -40.35 47.38 -11.97
N VAL A 6 -40.11 46.07 -11.79
CA VAL A 6 -39.46 45.55 -10.58
C VAL A 6 -37.97 45.81 -10.69
N SER A 7 -37.47 46.73 -9.88
CA SER A 7 -36.04 46.92 -9.65
C SER A 7 -35.55 45.76 -8.81
N GLU A 8 -34.76 44.85 -9.38
CA GLU A 8 -33.98 43.88 -8.61
C GLU A 8 -32.90 44.62 -7.81
N GLU A 9 -33.13 44.78 -6.53
CA GLU A 9 -32.04 45.08 -5.60
C GLU A 9 -31.09 43.86 -5.54
N PRO A 10 -29.74 44.07 -5.59
CA PRO A 10 -28.80 42.99 -5.44
C PRO A 10 -28.97 42.39 -4.04
N SER A 11 -29.39 41.14 -3.98
CA SER A 11 -29.46 40.32 -2.80
C SER A 11 -28.14 40.45 -2.03
N ALA A 12 -28.16 41.17 -0.92
CA ALA A 12 -27.05 41.20 0.04
C ALA A 12 -26.84 39.77 0.52
N ALA A 13 -25.78 39.12 0.03
CA ALA A 13 -25.34 37.85 0.53
C ALA A 13 -25.16 37.99 2.06
N LEU A 14 -25.99 37.31 2.83
CA LEU A 14 -25.87 37.19 4.27
C LEU A 14 -24.49 36.63 4.58
N MET A 15 -23.52 37.51 4.78
CA MET A 15 -22.22 37.13 5.33
C MET A 15 -22.46 36.73 6.79
N TYR A 16 -22.62 35.44 7.05
CA TYR A 16 -22.59 34.91 8.38
C TYR A 16 -21.20 35.13 8.96
N HIS A 17 -21.08 36.15 9.78
CA HIS A 17 -19.87 36.40 10.56
C HIS A 17 -19.88 35.43 11.74
N VAL A 18 -19.36 34.22 11.54
CA VAL A 18 -19.22 33.25 12.62
C VAL A 18 -17.99 33.65 13.43
N GLU A 19 -18.21 34.39 14.52
CA GLU A 19 -17.18 34.60 15.54
C GLU A 19 -16.96 33.30 16.29
N ARG A 20 -15.93 32.55 15.93
CA ARG A 20 -15.47 31.44 16.75
C ARG A 20 -14.09 31.76 17.34
N PRO A 21 -13.82 31.31 18.59
CA PRO A 21 -12.48 31.45 19.17
C PRO A 21 -11.45 30.70 18.32
N VAL A 22 -10.26 31.28 18.20
CA VAL A 22 -9.14 30.62 17.53
C VAL A 22 -8.53 29.63 18.52
N PHE A 23 -8.61 28.33 18.18
CA PHE A 23 -8.01 27.28 18.98
C PHE A 23 -6.54 27.13 18.57
N ASN A 24 -5.63 27.30 19.51
CA ASN A 24 -4.23 26.93 19.39
C ASN A 24 -3.90 25.81 20.41
N GLU A 25 -2.71 25.24 20.32
CA GLU A 25 -2.32 24.14 21.19
C GLU A 25 -2.24 24.54 22.66
N GLY A 26 -1.86 25.78 22.97
CA GLY A 26 -1.86 26.31 24.34
C GLY A 26 -3.25 26.29 24.98
N TYR A 27 -4.29 26.66 24.22
CA TYR A 27 -5.69 26.59 24.68
C TYR A 27 -6.12 25.13 24.89
N ILE A 28 -5.81 24.24 23.93
CA ILE A 28 -6.15 22.80 24.02
C ILE A 28 -5.45 22.14 25.20
N ASP A 29 -4.18 22.47 25.45
CA ASP A 29 -3.43 21.95 26.60
C ASP A 29 -4.03 22.37 27.94
N SER A 30 -4.48 23.62 28.07
CA SER A 30 -5.15 24.09 29.27
C SER A 30 -6.44 23.33 29.57
N GLU A 31 -7.25 23.04 28.55
CA GLU A 31 -8.46 22.23 28.64
C GLU A 31 -8.17 20.75 28.95
N LEU A 32 -7.12 20.16 28.34
CA LEU A 32 -6.72 18.78 28.54
C LEU A 32 -6.11 18.52 29.92
N LEU A 33 -5.38 19.49 30.51
CA LEU A 33 -4.84 19.39 31.86
C LEU A 33 -5.95 19.27 32.90
N HIS A 34 -7.10 19.92 32.68
CA HIS A 34 -8.30 19.77 33.53
C HIS A 34 -8.93 18.37 33.43
N ARG A 35 -8.83 17.68 32.27
CA ARG A 35 -9.32 16.30 32.08
C ARG A 35 -8.32 15.24 32.57
N LYS A 36 -7.02 15.48 32.50
CA LYS A 36 -5.96 14.49 32.84
C LYS A 36 -5.85 14.16 34.33
N LYS A 37 -6.38 14.99 35.22
CA LYS A 37 -6.45 14.69 36.66
C LYS A 37 -7.42 13.58 37.04
N ARG A 38 -8.22 13.02 36.09
CA ARG A 38 -9.20 11.94 36.33
C ARG A 38 -8.78 10.54 35.87
N THR A 39 -7.64 10.34 35.20
CA THR A 39 -7.31 9.04 34.59
C THR A 39 -5.89 8.55 34.89
N SER A 40 -5.55 8.40 36.16
CA SER A 40 -4.27 7.78 36.54
C SER A 40 -4.43 6.44 37.28
N ASN A 41 -5.29 5.54 36.73
CA ASN A 41 -5.31 4.14 37.14
C ASN A 41 -5.40 3.25 35.88
N CYS A 42 -4.25 2.87 35.33
CA CYS A 42 -4.22 2.28 34.00
C CYS A 42 -3.19 1.15 33.84
N SER A 43 -3.27 0.08 34.65
CA SER A 43 -2.54 -1.16 34.37
C SER A 43 -3.43 -2.17 33.62
N SER A 44 -4.66 -2.37 34.05
CA SER A 44 -5.60 -3.36 33.49
C SER A 44 -6.18 -2.95 32.14
N GLU A 45 -6.49 -1.67 31.91
CA GLU A 45 -7.06 -1.20 30.63
C GLU A 45 -6.06 -1.20 29.49
N LYS A 46 -4.78 -0.89 29.76
CA LYS A 46 -3.73 -1.01 28.75
C LYS A 46 -3.49 -2.45 28.34
N ALA A 47 -3.46 -3.38 29.30
CA ALA A 47 -3.32 -4.80 29.01
C ALA A 47 -4.51 -5.31 28.16
N LYS A 48 -5.74 -4.94 28.51
CA LYS A 48 -6.93 -5.22 27.69
C LYS A 48 -6.80 -4.66 26.28
N SER A 49 -6.41 -3.39 26.14
CA SER A 49 -6.25 -2.75 24.82
C SER A 49 -5.22 -3.47 23.94
N VAL A 50 -4.12 -3.94 24.50
CA VAL A 50 -3.11 -4.73 23.77
C VAL A 50 -3.67 -6.08 23.33
N VAL A 51 -4.39 -6.79 24.20
CA VAL A 51 -5.02 -8.08 23.88
C VAL A 51 -6.09 -7.90 22.79
N PHE A 52 -6.96 -6.91 22.92
CA PHE A 52 -7.97 -6.61 21.91
C PHE A 52 -7.38 -6.14 20.58
N GLY A 53 -6.24 -5.43 20.60
CA GLY A 53 -5.48 -5.06 19.40
C GLY A 53 -4.84 -6.26 18.71
N PHE A 54 -4.32 -7.22 19.49
CA PHE A 54 -3.66 -8.42 18.95
C PHE A 54 -4.66 -9.49 18.47
N LEU A 55 -5.84 -9.57 19.09
CA LEU A 55 -6.93 -10.51 18.74
C LEU A 55 -8.20 -9.73 18.35
N PRO A 56 -8.29 -9.22 17.12
CA PRO A 56 -9.44 -8.44 16.66
C PRO A 56 -10.77 -9.20 16.73
N ILE A 57 -10.77 -10.53 16.69
CA ILE A 57 -11.97 -11.36 16.86
C ILE A 57 -12.73 -11.02 18.16
N LEU A 58 -12.00 -10.69 19.24
CA LEU A 58 -12.61 -10.33 20.52
C LEU A 58 -13.37 -8.99 20.47
N THR A 59 -13.12 -8.16 19.48
CA THR A 59 -13.79 -6.86 19.29
C THR A 59 -15.03 -6.98 18.40
N TRP A 60 -14.94 -7.72 17.30
CA TRP A 60 -16.04 -7.78 16.34
C TRP A 60 -17.03 -8.92 16.60
N LEU A 61 -16.59 -10.07 17.16
CA LEU A 61 -17.46 -11.21 17.41
C LEU A 61 -18.59 -10.91 18.43
N PRO A 62 -18.36 -10.17 19.55
CA PRO A 62 -19.46 -9.81 20.46
C PRO A 62 -20.51 -8.87 19.84
N SER A 63 -20.11 -8.11 18.79
CA SER A 63 -21.01 -7.20 18.07
C SER A 63 -21.64 -7.83 16.83
N TYR A 64 -21.47 -9.15 16.64
CA TYR A 64 -22.01 -9.88 15.49
C TYR A 64 -23.54 -10.01 15.54
N GLN A 65 -24.20 -9.50 14.52
CA GLN A 65 -25.66 -9.54 14.41
C GLN A 65 -26.12 -10.80 13.65
N LEU A 66 -26.38 -11.88 14.40
CA LEU A 66 -26.75 -13.18 13.86
C LEU A 66 -27.87 -13.13 12.81
N LYS A 67 -28.92 -12.33 13.06
CA LYS A 67 -30.09 -12.27 12.16
C LYS A 67 -29.82 -11.57 10.83
N GLU A 68 -28.90 -10.61 10.82
CA GLU A 68 -28.59 -9.78 9.63
C GLU A 68 -27.45 -10.36 8.80
N TYR A 69 -26.38 -10.86 9.45
CA TYR A 69 -25.14 -11.21 8.78
C TYR A 69 -24.98 -12.68 8.47
N LEU A 70 -25.57 -13.59 9.32
CA LEU A 70 -25.31 -15.03 9.21
C LEU A 70 -25.68 -15.61 7.85
N PHE A 71 -26.83 -15.26 7.29
CA PHE A 71 -27.26 -15.77 5.99
C PHE A 71 -26.31 -15.35 4.86
N GLY A 72 -25.91 -14.06 4.85
CA GLY A 72 -24.94 -13.54 3.89
C GLY A 72 -23.57 -14.20 4.04
N ASP A 73 -23.09 -14.36 5.27
CA ASP A 73 -21.80 -15.01 5.54
C ASP A 73 -21.79 -16.50 5.17
N ILE A 74 -22.91 -17.22 5.36
CA ILE A 74 -23.04 -18.63 4.91
C ILE A 74 -22.97 -18.73 3.38
N VAL A 75 -23.77 -17.94 2.67
CA VAL A 75 -23.78 -17.94 1.19
C VAL A 75 -22.42 -17.55 0.65
N SER A 76 -21.82 -16.54 1.23
CA SER A 76 -20.50 -16.04 0.88
C SER A 76 -19.40 -17.08 1.16
N GLY A 77 -19.43 -17.71 2.33
CA GLY A 77 -18.47 -18.74 2.72
C GLY A 77 -18.50 -19.95 1.80
N ILE A 78 -19.70 -20.43 1.47
CA ILE A 78 -19.86 -21.55 0.51
C ILE A 78 -19.36 -21.15 -0.88
N SER A 79 -19.77 -19.98 -1.39
CA SER A 79 -19.35 -19.49 -2.71
C SER A 79 -17.84 -19.31 -2.81
N THR A 80 -17.22 -18.70 -1.80
CA THR A 80 -15.78 -18.50 -1.74
C THR A 80 -15.02 -19.82 -1.57
N GLY A 81 -15.51 -20.73 -0.74
CA GLY A 81 -14.92 -22.05 -0.54
C GLY A 81 -14.93 -22.91 -1.79
N VAL A 82 -16.03 -22.91 -2.55
CA VAL A 82 -16.12 -23.62 -3.84
C VAL A 82 -15.10 -23.09 -4.85
N MET A 83 -14.90 -21.76 -4.92
CA MET A 83 -13.88 -21.16 -5.76
C MET A 83 -12.45 -21.46 -5.27
N GLN A 84 -12.27 -21.61 -3.99
CA GLN A 84 -10.95 -21.79 -3.36
C GLN A 84 -10.36 -23.18 -3.67
N LEU A 85 -11.21 -24.21 -3.88
CA LEU A 85 -10.76 -25.56 -4.17
C LEU A 85 -9.97 -25.65 -5.49
N PRO A 86 -10.54 -25.34 -6.67
CA PRO A 86 -9.79 -25.45 -7.93
C PRO A 86 -8.67 -24.42 -8.02
N GLN A 87 -8.82 -23.24 -7.42
CA GLN A 87 -7.75 -22.25 -7.35
C GLN A 87 -6.58 -22.75 -6.50
N GLY A 88 -6.84 -23.41 -5.38
CA GLY A 88 -5.82 -24.02 -4.54
C GLY A 88 -5.00 -25.05 -5.31
N LEU A 89 -5.67 -25.98 -5.97
CA LEU A 89 -5.02 -27.01 -6.81
C LEU A 89 -4.17 -26.37 -7.93
N ALA A 90 -4.76 -25.40 -8.65
CA ALA A 90 -4.11 -24.72 -9.76
C ALA A 90 -2.87 -23.91 -9.33
N TYR A 91 -2.96 -23.20 -8.21
CA TYR A 91 -1.86 -22.37 -7.73
C TYR A 91 -0.74 -23.17 -7.06
N ALA A 92 -1.03 -24.37 -6.56
CA ALA A 92 0.02 -25.30 -6.14
C ALA A 92 0.89 -25.74 -7.33
N MET A 93 0.29 -25.97 -8.50
CA MET A 93 1.04 -26.27 -9.73
C MET A 93 1.94 -25.08 -10.15
N LEU A 94 1.45 -23.84 -9.99
CA LEU A 94 2.27 -22.65 -10.20
C LEU A 94 3.44 -22.59 -9.21
N ALA A 95 3.21 -22.97 -7.96
CA ALA A 95 4.24 -23.05 -6.92
C ALA A 95 5.20 -24.24 -7.08
N ALA A 96 5.02 -25.06 -8.13
CA ALA A 96 5.82 -26.25 -8.43
C ALA A 96 5.80 -27.31 -7.31
N VAL A 97 4.68 -27.41 -6.59
CA VAL A 97 4.42 -28.41 -5.55
C VAL A 97 3.18 -29.24 -5.91
N PRO A 98 3.03 -30.45 -5.37
CA PRO A 98 1.84 -31.26 -5.59
C PRO A 98 0.55 -30.53 -5.20
N PRO A 99 -0.55 -30.75 -5.95
CA PRO A 99 -1.78 -29.96 -5.82
C PRO A 99 -2.43 -29.97 -4.42
N VAL A 100 -2.25 -31.04 -3.64
CA VAL A 100 -2.81 -31.16 -2.28
C VAL A 100 -2.33 -30.05 -1.34
N PHE A 101 -1.08 -29.57 -1.51
CA PHE A 101 -0.52 -28.52 -0.68
C PHE A 101 -1.22 -27.16 -0.90
N GLY A 102 -1.85 -26.99 -2.06
CA GLY A 102 -2.72 -25.84 -2.31
C GLY A 102 -4.02 -25.88 -1.53
N LEU A 103 -4.56 -27.06 -1.29
CA LEU A 103 -5.73 -27.22 -0.43
C LEU A 103 -5.37 -26.94 1.04
N TYR A 104 -4.22 -27.41 1.53
CA TYR A 104 -3.74 -27.08 2.88
C TYR A 104 -3.53 -25.58 3.04
N SER A 105 -2.93 -24.91 2.05
CA SER A 105 -2.75 -23.45 2.02
C SER A 105 -4.07 -22.68 1.89
N SER A 106 -5.14 -23.33 1.45
CA SER A 106 -6.49 -22.78 1.41
C SER A 106 -7.28 -23.01 2.70
N PHE A 107 -6.80 -23.84 3.61
CA PHE A 107 -7.45 -24.15 4.89
C PHE A 107 -6.79 -23.45 6.07
N TYR A 108 -5.55 -23.84 6.43
CA TYR A 108 -4.92 -23.41 7.67
C TYR A 108 -4.75 -21.89 7.80
N PRO A 109 -4.23 -21.15 6.79
CA PRO A 109 -4.03 -19.71 6.94
C PRO A 109 -5.35 -18.95 7.03
N VAL A 110 -6.40 -19.41 6.33
CA VAL A 110 -7.72 -18.78 6.35
C VAL A 110 -8.35 -18.88 7.74
N LEU A 111 -8.24 -20.06 8.35
CA LEU A 111 -8.67 -20.31 9.73
C LEU A 111 -7.96 -19.34 10.68
N LEU A 112 -6.64 -19.20 10.57
CA LEU A 112 -5.84 -18.32 11.43
C LEU A 112 -6.19 -16.84 11.22
N TYR A 113 -6.41 -16.42 9.99
CA TYR A 113 -6.74 -15.04 9.68
C TYR A 113 -8.03 -14.58 10.35
N THR A 114 -9.01 -15.44 10.50
CA THR A 114 -10.26 -15.15 11.22
C THR A 114 -10.03 -14.62 12.65
N PHE A 115 -8.95 -15.04 13.31
CA PHE A 115 -8.61 -14.61 14.67
C PHE A 115 -7.82 -13.30 14.70
N PHE A 116 -6.91 -13.10 13.77
CA PHE A 116 -5.91 -12.03 13.81
C PHE A 116 -6.15 -10.90 12.81
N GLY A 117 -6.97 -11.12 11.78
CA GLY A 117 -7.25 -10.14 10.72
C GLY A 117 -8.11 -8.96 11.18
N THR A 118 -7.87 -7.79 10.62
CA THR A 118 -8.65 -6.56 10.86
C THR A 118 -9.61 -6.24 9.72
N SER A 119 -9.38 -6.78 8.53
CA SER A 119 -10.29 -6.62 7.40
C SER A 119 -11.45 -7.60 7.48
N LYS A 120 -12.65 -7.14 7.11
CA LYS A 120 -13.89 -7.94 7.16
C LYS A 120 -14.25 -8.60 5.82
N HIS A 121 -13.60 -8.21 4.73
CA HIS A 121 -14.06 -8.56 3.38
C HIS A 121 -12.97 -9.18 2.50
N ILE A 122 -11.73 -9.28 2.97
CA ILE A 122 -10.67 -9.91 2.16
C ILE A 122 -10.67 -11.43 2.35
N SER A 123 -10.55 -12.14 1.24
CA SER A 123 -10.37 -13.59 1.24
C SER A 123 -8.88 -13.92 1.16
N ILE A 124 -8.32 -14.39 2.28
CA ILE A 124 -6.94 -14.89 2.35
C ILE A 124 -6.88 -16.30 1.73
N GLY A 125 -5.72 -16.67 1.23
CA GLY A 125 -5.44 -17.99 0.66
C GLY A 125 -4.43 -17.91 -0.47
N THR A 126 -4.39 -18.93 -1.29
CA THR A 126 -3.47 -19.02 -2.42
C THR A 126 -3.72 -17.93 -3.46
N PHE A 127 -2.66 -17.40 -4.05
CA PHE A 127 -2.73 -16.34 -5.05
C PHE A 127 -1.69 -16.54 -6.17
N ALA A 128 -2.11 -16.39 -7.43
CA ALA A 128 -1.33 -16.75 -8.61
C ALA A 128 0.06 -16.13 -8.66
N VAL A 129 0.19 -14.83 -8.34
CA VAL A 129 1.46 -14.09 -8.42
C VAL A 129 2.46 -14.65 -7.40
N ILE A 130 2.03 -14.77 -6.15
CA ILE A 130 2.87 -15.32 -5.07
C ILE A 130 3.25 -16.77 -5.38
N SER A 131 2.30 -17.57 -5.85
CA SER A 131 2.57 -18.97 -6.23
C SER A 131 3.58 -19.08 -7.37
N LEU A 132 3.56 -18.16 -8.34
CA LEU A 132 4.54 -18.13 -9.41
C LEU A 132 5.96 -17.78 -8.89
N MET A 133 6.06 -16.79 -8.00
CA MET A 133 7.33 -16.42 -7.36
C MET A 133 7.89 -17.60 -6.55
N ILE A 134 7.07 -18.24 -5.74
CA ILE A 134 7.45 -19.45 -4.97
C ILE A 134 7.93 -20.57 -5.91
N GLY A 135 7.18 -20.81 -6.99
CA GLY A 135 7.55 -21.82 -7.98
C GLY A 135 8.89 -21.53 -8.66
N GLY A 136 9.23 -20.25 -8.87
CA GLY A 136 10.55 -19.83 -9.32
C GLY A 136 11.67 -20.25 -8.37
N VAL A 137 11.49 -19.98 -7.09
CA VAL A 137 12.45 -20.36 -6.03
C VAL A 137 12.52 -21.89 -5.91
N ALA A 138 11.40 -22.59 -5.87
CA ALA A 138 11.35 -24.04 -5.74
C ALA A 138 12.10 -24.76 -6.87
N VAL A 139 11.95 -24.31 -8.13
CA VAL A 139 12.64 -24.89 -9.28
C VAL A 139 14.13 -24.52 -9.29
N ARG A 140 14.51 -23.35 -8.81
CA ARG A 140 15.91 -22.93 -8.69
C ARG A 140 16.66 -23.76 -7.64
N GLU A 141 16.06 -23.98 -6.47
CA GLU A 141 16.70 -24.70 -5.35
C GLU A 141 16.61 -26.24 -5.51
N ALA A 142 15.61 -26.73 -6.26
CA ALA A 142 15.43 -28.17 -6.55
C ALA A 142 15.13 -28.37 -8.05
N PRO A 143 16.13 -28.18 -8.94
CA PRO A 143 15.97 -28.37 -10.38
C PRO A 143 15.86 -29.86 -10.72
N ASP A 144 15.19 -30.16 -11.84
CA ASP A 144 14.97 -31.55 -12.31
C ASP A 144 16.27 -32.32 -12.53
N SER A 145 17.36 -31.60 -12.90
CA SER A 145 18.70 -32.17 -13.09
C SER A 145 19.32 -32.80 -11.83
N MET A 146 18.92 -32.35 -10.64
CA MET A 146 19.37 -32.95 -9.35
C MET A 146 18.83 -34.36 -9.12
N PHE A 147 17.72 -34.70 -9.72
CA PHE A 147 16.95 -35.93 -9.49
C PHE A 147 16.97 -36.85 -10.72
N ALA A 148 17.93 -36.63 -11.62
CA ALA A 148 18.10 -37.48 -12.78
C ALA A 148 18.78 -38.79 -12.36
N VAL A 149 18.05 -39.92 -12.54
CA VAL A 149 18.54 -41.26 -12.29
C VAL A 149 18.86 -41.92 -13.61
N ASN A 150 19.99 -42.63 -13.71
CA ASN A 150 20.35 -43.38 -14.90
C ASN A 150 19.38 -44.55 -15.08
N GLY A 151 18.49 -44.45 -16.07
CA GLY A 151 17.59 -45.52 -16.47
C GLY A 151 18.30 -46.64 -17.22
N THR A 152 17.70 -47.81 -17.27
CA THR A 152 18.24 -49.06 -17.91
C THR A 152 18.54 -48.93 -19.40
N ASN A 153 18.10 -47.87 -20.09
CA ASN A 153 18.23 -47.68 -21.53
C ASN A 153 18.95 -46.32 -21.89
N ALA A 154 19.94 -45.87 -21.11
CA ALA A 154 20.67 -44.64 -21.37
C ALA A 154 19.80 -43.34 -21.43
N SER A 155 18.52 -43.43 -21.07
CA SER A 155 17.67 -42.25 -20.89
C SER A 155 17.67 -41.85 -19.42
N GLN A 156 18.00 -40.59 -19.16
CA GLN A 156 17.87 -40.02 -17.82
C GLN A 156 16.37 -39.91 -17.47
N VAL A 157 15.95 -40.62 -16.45
CA VAL A 157 14.59 -40.55 -15.92
C VAL A 157 14.65 -39.72 -14.63
N VAL A 158 13.79 -38.72 -14.51
CA VAL A 158 13.71 -37.87 -13.29
C VAL A 158 12.90 -38.61 -12.23
N ASP A 159 13.41 -38.72 -11.02
CA ASP A 159 12.65 -39.17 -9.85
C ASP A 159 11.72 -38.01 -9.38
N PHE A 160 10.48 -38.07 -9.85
CA PHE A 160 9.46 -37.06 -9.53
C PHE A 160 9.08 -37.03 -8.05
N GLU A 161 9.11 -38.17 -7.38
CA GLU A 161 8.72 -38.25 -5.96
C GLU A 161 9.77 -37.57 -5.05
N ALA A 162 11.04 -37.88 -5.23
CA ALA A 162 12.13 -37.23 -4.51
C ALA A 162 12.23 -35.74 -4.82
N ARG A 163 12.03 -35.36 -6.10
CA ARG A 163 12.01 -33.96 -6.52
C ARG A 163 10.90 -33.17 -5.84
N ASP A 164 9.67 -33.68 -5.88
CA ASP A 164 8.51 -33.01 -5.32
C ASP A 164 8.59 -32.92 -3.79
N ALA A 165 9.10 -33.96 -3.14
CA ALA A 165 9.37 -33.92 -1.69
C ALA A 165 10.36 -32.80 -1.33
N ARG A 166 11.48 -32.67 -2.10
CA ARG A 166 12.46 -31.59 -1.85
C ARG A 166 11.90 -30.21 -2.14
N ARG A 167 11.11 -30.04 -3.22
CA ARG A 167 10.43 -28.78 -3.50
C ARG A 167 9.50 -28.36 -2.39
N VAL A 168 8.73 -29.29 -1.83
CA VAL A 168 7.86 -29.01 -0.68
C VAL A 168 8.65 -28.56 0.53
N GLU A 169 9.80 -29.19 0.85
CA GLU A 169 10.66 -28.76 1.95
C GLU A 169 11.18 -27.32 1.76
N VAL A 170 11.65 -26.98 0.55
CA VAL A 170 12.12 -25.62 0.23
C VAL A 170 10.97 -24.62 0.37
N VAL A 171 9.79 -24.94 -0.15
CA VAL A 171 8.62 -24.04 -0.13
C VAL A 171 8.11 -23.84 1.30
N VAL A 172 8.09 -24.88 2.14
CA VAL A 172 7.73 -24.77 3.55
C VAL A 172 8.73 -23.89 4.31
N ALA A 173 10.05 -24.09 4.09
CA ALA A 173 11.09 -23.25 4.67
C ALA A 173 10.96 -21.78 4.24
N LEU A 174 10.69 -21.53 2.95
CA LEU A 174 10.44 -20.20 2.41
C LEU A 174 9.21 -19.55 3.07
N THR A 175 8.12 -20.32 3.24
CA THR A 175 6.87 -19.84 3.87
C THR A 175 7.10 -19.45 5.33
N THR A 176 7.86 -20.26 6.06
CA THR A 176 8.26 -19.97 7.45
C THR A 176 9.03 -18.66 7.52
N LEU A 177 10.02 -18.50 6.64
CA LEU A 177 10.87 -17.31 6.62
C LEU A 177 10.07 -16.06 6.25
N VAL A 178 9.16 -16.14 5.26
CA VAL A 178 8.22 -15.07 4.92
C VAL A 178 7.36 -14.68 6.13
N GLY A 179 6.82 -15.68 6.85
CA GLY A 179 6.03 -15.46 8.05
C GLY A 179 6.82 -14.72 9.14
N ILE A 180 8.07 -15.14 9.39
CA ILE A 180 8.97 -14.50 10.35
C ILE A 180 9.26 -13.04 9.94
N ILE A 181 9.59 -12.79 8.67
CA ILE A 181 9.86 -11.43 8.17
C ILE A 181 8.63 -10.54 8.37
N GLN A 182 7.44 -11.00 7.99
CA GLN A 182 6.20 -10.24 8.16
C GLN A 182 5.89 -9.96 9.64
N LEU A 183 6.12 -10.94 10.55
CA LEU A 183 5.97 -10.75 11.98
C LEU A 183 6.94 -9.70 12.52
N VAL A 184 8.21 -9.79 12.16
CA VAL A 184 9.24 -8.82 12.57
C VAL A 184 8.88 -7.42 12.08
N LEU A 185 8.50 -7.27 10.81
CA LEU A 185 8.06 -5.99 10.24
C LEU A 185 6.82 -5.44 10.96
N GLY A 186 5.85 -6.30 11.29
CA GLY A 186 4.66 -5.91 12.04
C GLY A 186 4.96 -5.43 13.46
N LEU A 187 5.82 -6.17 14.19
CA LEU A 187 6.26 -5.82 15.54
C LEU A 187 7.09 -4.52 15.56
N LEU A 188 7.93 -4.31 14.56
CA LEU A 188 8.69 -3.08 14.37
C LEU A 188 7.85 -1.91 13.84
N ARG A 189 6.54 -2.12 13.65
CA ARG A 189 5.58 -1.13 13.15
C ARG A 189 5.89 -0.60 11.75
N PHE A 190 6.37 -1.44 10.87
CA PHE A 190 6.62 -1.12 9.46
C PHE A 190 5.34 -1.11 8.59
N GLY A 191 4.15 -1.15 9.18
CA GLY A 191 2.88 -1.02 8.44
C GLY A 191 2.76 0.26 7.61
N PHE A 192 3.58 1.27 7.87
CA PHE A 192 3.69 2.47 7.04
C PHE A 192 4.26 2.18 5.64
N LEU A 193 4.95 1.07 5.41
CA LEU A 193 5.37 0.67 4.05
C LEU A 193 4.19 0.65 3.06
N ALA A 194 2.99 0.38 3.55
CA ALA A 194 1.77 0.47 2.76
C ALA A 194 1.51 1.86 2.15
N ILE A 195 2.13 2.92 2.67
CA ILE A 195 2.00 4.29 2.13
C ILE A 195 2.83 4.45 0.86
N TYR A 196 4.01 3.80 0.80
CA TYR A 196 4.91 3.87 -0.37
C TYR A 196 4.49 2.93 -1.51
N LEU A 197 3.63 1.95 -1.20
CA LEU A 197 3.05 1.05 -2.19
C LEU A 197 1.81 1.72 -2.79
N THR A 198 2.05 2.69 -3.66
CA THR A 198 0.98 3.45 -4.32
C THR A 198 0.10 2.52 -5.16
N GLU A 199 -1.18 2.86 -5.29
CA GLU A 199 -2.13 2.07 -6.07
C GLU A 199 -1.68 1.85 -7.52
N PRO A 200 -1.15 2.87 -8.25
CA PRO A 200 -0.59 2.67 -9.59
C PRO A 200 0.57 1.69 -9.65
N LEU A 201 1.46 1.68 -8.65
CA LEU A 201 2.56 0.71 -8.58
C LEU A 201 2.03 -0.72 -8.46
N VAL A 202 1.12 -0.96 -7.51
CA VAL A 202 0.55 -2.29 -7.26
C VAL A 202 -0.22 -2.78 -8.49
N ARG A 203 -1.00 -1.92 -9.14
CA ARG A 203 -1.76 -2.26 -10.35
C ARG A 203 -0.85 -2.56 -11.55
N GLY A 204 0.18 -1.76 -11.78
CA GLY A 204 1.18 -2.04 -12.82
C GLY A 204 1.88 -3.38 -12.60
N PHE A 205 2.34 -3.64 -11.37
CA PHE A 205 2.98 -4.89 -10.96
C PHE A 205 2.05 -6.11 -11.13
N THR A 206 0.82 -6.03 -10.64
CA THR A 206 -0.14 -7.15 -10.74
C THR A 206 -0.53 -7.44 -12.19
N THR A 207 -0.60 -6.42 -13.06
CA THR A 207 -0.84 -6.61 -14.49
C THR A 207 0.35 -7.31 -15.16
N ALA A 208 1.59 -6.92 -14.83
CA ALA A 208 2.80 -7.60 -15.32
C ALA A 208 2.85 -9.06 -14.85
N ALA A 209 2.51 -9.29 -13.58
CA ALA A 209 2.43 -10.64 -13.04
C ALA A 209 1.37 -11.50 -13.76
N ALA A 210 0.24 -10.90 -14.15
CA ALA A 210 -0.76 -11.58 -14.95
C ALA A 210 -0.21 -12.02 -16.33
N VAL A 211 0.66 -11.20 -16.95
CA VAL A 211 1.36 -11.60 -18.19
C VAL A 211 2.25 -12.81 -17.94
N HIS A 212 3.09 -12.80 -16.91
CA HIS A 212 3.97 -13.91 -16.55
C HIS A 212 3.17 -15.19 -16.28
N VAL A 213 2.11 -15.10 -15.47
CA VAL A 213 1.25 -16.26 -15.18
C VAL A 213 0.58 -16.77 -16.45
N SER A 214 0.03 -15.89 -17.29
CA SER A 214 -0.62 -16.29 -18.54
C SER A 214 0.32 -17.05 -19.45
N VAL A 215 1.55 -16.53 -19.65
CA VAL A 215 2.56 -17.20 -20.47
C VAL A 215 2.94 -18.56 -19.89
N SER A 216 3.05 -18.67 -18.57
CA SER A 216 3.35 -19.96 -17.91
C SER A 216 2.23 -21.00 -18.09
N GLN A 217 0.97 -20.58 -18.31
CA GLN A 217 -0.18 -21.47 -18.51
C GLN A 217 -0.32 -21.94 -19.95
N VAL A 218 0.26 -21.26 -20.93
CA VAL A 218 0.13 -21.64 -22.35
C VAL A 218 0.58 -23.07 -22.59
N LYS A 219 1.67 -23.53 -21.97
CA LYS A 219 2.17 -24.90 -22.10
C LYS A 219 1.17 -25.96 -21.65
N TYR A 220 0.45 -25.71 -20.55
CA TYR A 220 -0.57 -26.64 -20.03
C TYR A 220 -1.83 -26.66 -20.91
N LEU A 221 -2.20 -25.51 -21.52
CA LEU A 221 -3.28 -25.43 -22.49
C LEU A 221 -2.97 -26.21 -23.78
N LEU A 222 -1.72 -26.17 -24.23
CA LEU A 222 -1.25 -26.89 -25.42
C LEU A 222 -0.87 -28.34 -25.12
N GLY A 223 -0.74 -28.73 -23.84
CA GLY A 223 -0.23 -30.05 -23.45
C GLY A 223 1.24 -30.26 -23.83
N VAL A 224 2.05 -29.19 -23.86
CA VAL A 224 3.46 -29.22 -24.29
C VAL A 224 4.38 -29.17 -23.07
N HIS A 225 5.35 -30.10 -23.05
CA HIS A 225 6.36 -30.12 -21.97
C HIS A 225 7.51 -29.18 -22.31
N THR A 226 7.65 -28.10 -21.53
CA THR A 226 8.75 -27.14 -21.64
C THR A 226 9.37 -26.85 -20.29
N ALA A 227 10.66 -26.52 -20.27
CA ALA A 227 11.34 -26.05 -19.07
C ALA A 227 10.69 -24.77 -18.53
N ARG A 228 10.86 -24.52 -17.23
CA ARG A 228 10.52 -23.24 -16.62
C ARG A 228 11.72 -22.30 -16.70
N PHE A 229 11.46 -21.06 -17.10
CA PHE A 229 12.44 -19.99 -17.14
C PHE A 229 12.12 -18.98 -16.04
N ASN A 230 13.16 -18.53 -15.32
CA ASN A 230 13.06 -17.54 -14.24
C ASN A 230 14.04 -16.40 -14.51
N GLY A 231 13.82 -15.24 -13.88
CA GLY A 231 14.68 -14.08 -13.99
C GLY A 231 14.38 -13.19 -15.21
N PRO A 232 15.34 -12.37 -15.63
CA PRO A 232 15.17 -11.41 -16.74
C PRO A 232 14.75 -12.11 -18.03
N LEU A 233 13.83 -11.48 -18.77
CA LEU A 233 13.29 -11.96 -20.05
C LEU A 233 12.64 -13.36 -20.02
N SER A 234 12.29 -13.87 -18.84
CA SER A 234 11.67 -15.19 -18.67
C SER A 234 10.40 -15.37 -19.50
N VAL A 235 9.61 -14.31 -19.70
CA VAL A 235 8.42 -14.29 -20.57
C VAL A 235 8.81 -14.63 -22.02
N VAL A 236 9.89 -14.00 -22.53
CA VAL A 236 10.34 -14.20 -23.91
C VAL A 236 10.88 -15.62 -24.11
N TYR A 237 11.72 -16.10 -23.20
CA TYR A 237 12.26 -17.46 -23.27
C TYR A 237 11.17 -18.53 -23.12
N SER A 238 10.16 -18.28 -22.29
CA SER A 238 9.03 -19.21 -22.14
C SER A 238 8.19 -19.29 -23.41
N LEU A 239 7.93 -18.15 -24.07
CA LEU A 239 7.24 -18.12 -25.35
C LEU A 239 8.04 -18.79 -26.46
N ASP A 240 9.36 -18.50 -26.58
CA ASP A 240 10.25 -19.14 -27.56
C ASP A 240 10.25 -20.68 -27.39
N ALA A 241 10.37 -21.15 -26.15
CA ALA A 241 10.33 -22.60 -25.85
C ALA A 241 8.98 -23.25 -26.23
N VAL A 242 7.87 -22.57 -26.02
CA VAL A 242 6.53 -23.05 -26.43
C VAL A 242 6.42 -23.07 -27.95
N PHE A 243 6.87 -22.01 -28.64
CA PHE A 243 6.79 -21.95 -30.11
C PHE A 243 7.69 -23.00 -30.79
N ARG A 244 8.86 -23.29 -30.27
CA ARG A 244 9.74 -24.37 -30.78
C ARG A 244 9.12 -25.76 -30.66
N ASN A 245 8.33 -25.96 -29.60
CA ASN A 245 7.70 -27.25 -29.33
C ASN A 245 6.21 -27.30 -29.75
N ILE A 246 5.72 -26.34 -30.52
CA ILE A 246 4.31 -26.23 -30.89
C ILE A 246 3.81 -27.46 -31.71
N ALA A 247 4.71 -28.08 -32.44
CA ALA A 247 4.42 -29.30 -33.22
C ALA A 247 4.06 -30.53 -32.34
N SER A 248 4.44 -30.52 -31.05
CA SER A 248 4.10 -31.57 -30.09
C SER A 248 2.80 -31.31 -29.34
N THR A 249 1.98 -30.35 -29.78
CA THR A 249 0.71 -29.99 -29.14
C THR A 249 -0.26 -31.14 -29.13
N ASN A 250 -0.81 -31.47 -27.95
CA ASN A 250 -1.89 -32.43 -27.81
C ASN A 250 -3.23 -31.75 -28.14
N VAL A 251 -3.81 -32.12 -29.30
CA VAL A 251 -5.04 -31.52 -29.82
C VAL A 251 -6.23 -31.71 -28.86
N VAL A 252 -6.32 -32.87 -28.19
CA VAL A 252 -7.41 -33.16 -27.25
C VAL A 252 -7.30 -32.23 -26.02
N THR A 253 -6.10 -32.09 -25.48
CA THR A 253 -5.80 -31.17 -24.36
C THR A 253 -6.17 -29.72 -24.71
N LEU A 254 -5.81 -29.29 -25.93
CA LEU A 254 -6.13 -27.94 -26.41
C LEU A 254 -7.64 -27.70 -26.54
N ILE A 255 -8.38 -28.65 -27.11
CA ILE A 255 -9.84 -28.55 -27.27
C ILE A 255 -10.51 -28.46 -25.90
N ILE A 256 -10.14 -29.31 -24.94
CA ILE A 256 -10.68 -29.27 -23.57
C ILE A 256 -10.40 -27.91 -22.94
N GLY A 257 -9.16 -27.43 -23.03
CA GLY A 257 -8.76 -26.15 -22.47
C GLY A 257 -9.56 -24.98 -23.06
N LEU A 258 -9.71 -24.90 -24.38
CA LEU A 258 -10.48 -23.87 -25.06
C LEU A 258 -11.98 -23.92 -24.71
N VAL A 259 -12.60 -25.08 -24.69
CA VAL A 259 -14.01 -25.25 -24.32
C VAL A 259 -14.23 -24.79 -22.89
N CYS A 260 -13.38 -25.19 -21.95
CA CYS A 260 -13.46 -24.76 -20.55
C CYS A 260 -13.26 -23.25 -20.42
N MET A 261 -12.29 -22.67 -21.14
CA MET A 261 -12.00 -21.23 -21.10
C MET A 261 -13.19 -20.39 -21.60
N VAL A 262 -13.77 -20.79 -22.75
CA VAL A 262 -14.95 -20.10 -23.31
C VAL A 262 -16.14 -20.17 -22.36
N PHE A 263 -16.40 -21.35 -21.80
CA PHE A 263 -17.52 -21.54 -20.88
C PHE A 263 -17.32 -20.73 -19.57
N LEU A 264 -16.15 -20.76 -18.95
CA LEU A 264 -15.84 -19.98 -17.77
C LEU A 264 -15.95 -18.47 -18.04
N TYR A 265 -15.52 -18.03 -19.24
CA TYR A 265 -15.66 -16.65 -19.66
C TYR A 265 -17.14 -16.24 -19.77
N ILE A 266 -17.98 -17.09 -20.40
CA ILE A 266 -19.42 -16.85 -20.51
C ILE A 266 -20.08 -16.76 -19.14
N ILE A 267 -19.78 -17.69 -18.22
CA ILE A 267 -20.32 -17.65 -16.86
C ILE A 267 -19.91 -16.38 -16.14
N LYS A 268 -18.65 -15.98 -16.27
CA LYS A 268 -18.14 -14.76 -15.65
C LYS A 268 -18.83 -13.51 -16.19
N ASP A 269 -19.04 -13.43 -17.50
CA ASP A 269 -19.77 -12.34 -18.15
C ASP A 269 -21.26 -12.32 -17.72
N LEU A 270 -21.91 -13.49 -17.65
CA LEU A 270 -23.26 -13.61 -17.13
C LEU A 270 -23.37 -13.15 -15.67
N ASN A 271 -22.45 -13.57 -14.83
CA ASN A 271 -22.40 -13.14 -13.43
C ASN A 271 -22.21 -11.61 -13.29
N GLU A 272 -21.36 -11.00 -14.15
CA GLU A 272 -21.17 -9.55 -14.17
C GLU A 272 -22.43 -8.82 -14.67
N ARG A 273 -23.07 -9.29 -15.76
CA ARG A 273 -24.26 -8.64 -16.35
C ARG A 273 -25.51 -8.79 -15.49
N PHE A 274 -25.70 -9.95 -14.88
CA PHE A 274 -26.90 -10.25 -14.08
C PHE A 274 -26.68 -10.11 -12.59
N LYS A 275 -25.61 -9.47 -12.15
CA LYS A 275 -25.26 -9.25 -10.73
C LYS A 275 -26.43 -8.73 -9.86
N LYS A 276 -27.31 -7.89 -10.46
CA LYS A 276 -28.49 -7.33 -9.76
C LYS A 276 -29.68 -8.28 -9.69
N LYS A 277 -29.73 -9.32 -10.55
CA LYS A 277 -30.87 -10.25 -10.65
C LYS A 277 -30.59 -11.61 -10.01
N LEU A 278 -29.32 -12.00 -9.94
CA LEU A 278 -28.88 -13.26 -9.36
C LEU A 278 -28.53 -13.05 -7.88
N PRO A 279 -29.26 -13.66 -6.96
CA PRO A 279 -28.93 -13.60 -5.53
C PRO A 279 -27.62 -14.29 -5.17
N ILE A 280 -27.25 -15.30 -5.96
CA ILE A 280 -26.00 -16.07 -5.83
C ILE A 280 -25.35 -16.15 -7.21
N PRO A 281 -24.04 -15.84 -7.35
CA PRO A 281 -23.36 -16.00 -8.62
C PRO A 281 -23.32 -17.48 -9.04
N ILE A 282 -23.44 -17.74 -10.33
CA ILE A 282 -23.33 -19.09 -10.88
C ILE A 282 -21.90 -19.57 -10.64
N PRO A 283 -21.67 -20.69 -9.93
CA PRO A 283 -20.34 -21.19 -9.68
C PRO A 283 -19.78 -21.83 -10.96
N GLY A 284 -18.91 -21.09 -11.67
CA GLY A 284 -18.24 -21.58 -12.89
C GLY A 284 -17.35 -22.79 -12.61
N GLU A 285 -16.92 -22.95 -11.39
CA GLU A 285 -16.10 -24.06 -10.89
C GLU A 285 -16.82 -25.43 -10.91
N ILE A 286 -18.15 -25.49 -11.05
CA ILE A 286 -18.90 -26.71 -11.29
C ILE A 286 -18.39 -27.42 -12.56
N ILE A 287 -17.90 -26.69 -13.54
CA ILE A 287 -17.24 -27.24 -14.73
C ILE A 287 -16.09 -28.18 -14.37
N VAL A 288 -15.35 -27.83 -13.31
CA VAL A 288 -14.24 -28.67 -12.85
C VAL A 288 -14.75 -30.06 -12.48
N ILE A 289 -15.84 -30.14 -11.75
CA ILE A 289 -16.44 -31.39 -11.31
C ILE A 289 -16.95 -32.17 -12.53
N VAL A 290 -17.62 -31.49 -13.45
CA VAL A 290 -18.13 -32.12 -14.68
C VAL A 290 -16.98 -32.63 -15.56
N SER A 291 -15.94 -31.81 -15.77
CA SER A 291 -14.76 -32.22 -16.56
C SER A 291 -14.01 -33.37 -15.92
N THR A 292 -13.96 -33.45 -14.59
CA THR A 292 -13.37 -34.57 -13.86
C THR A 292 -14.14 -35.89 -14.13
N GLY A 293 -15.48 -35.82 -14.05
CA GLY A 293 -16.33 -36.97 -14.34
C GLY A 293 -16.19 -37.47 -15.78
N VAL A 294 -16.14 -36.54 -16.74
CA VAL A 294 -15.91 -36.87 -18.16
C VAL A 294 -14.51 -37.46 -18.37
N SER A 295 -13.47 -36.88 -17.76
CA SER A 295 -12.10 -37.38 -17.85
C SER A 295 -11.97 -38.80 -17.29
N TYR A 296 -12.62 -39.09 -16.17
CA TYR A 296 -12.66 -40.42 -15.56
C TYR A 296 -13.40 -41.41 -16.45
N GLY A 297 -14.62 -41.07 -16.92
CA GLY A 297 -15.46 -41.96 -17.73
C GLY A 297 -14.87 -42.29 -19.10
N MET A 298 -14.10 -41.38 -19.72
CA MET A 298 -13.45 -41.56 -21.01
C MET A 298 -12.01 -42.09 -20.91
N VAL A 299 -11.48 -42.27 -19.70
CA VAL A 299 -10.09 -42.69 -19.44
C VAL A 299 -9.10 -41.82 -20.25
N MET A 300 -9.28 -40.49 -20.18
CA MET A 300 -8.59 -39.53 -21.06
C MET A 300 -7.08 -39.54 -20.91
N SER A 301 -6.57 -39.83 -19.69
CA SER A 301 -5.13 -39.92 -19.44
C SER A 301 -4.47 -41.04 -20.23
N GLU A 302 -5.07 -42.23 -20.24
CA GLU A 302 -4.51 -43.43 -20.91
C GLU A 302 -4.77 -43.42 -22.43
N ASN A 303 -5.99 -43.05 -22.83
CA ASN A 303 -6.40 -43.13 -24.25
C ASN A 303 -5.88 -41.98 -25.10
N TYR A 304 -5.74 -40.77 -24.51
CA TYR A 304 -5.42 -39.54 -25.25
C TYR A 304 -4.18 -38.80 -24.72
N GLY A 305 -3.50 -39.37 -23.73
CA GLY A 305 -2.31 -38.75 -23.14
C GLY A 305 -2.56 -37.37 -22.47
N VAL A 306 -3.78 -37.15 -21.96
CA VAL A 306 -4.13 -35.91 -21.26
C VAL A 306 -3.55 -35.96 -19.85
N GLU A 307 -2.76 -34.97 -19.51
CA GLU A 307 -2.15 -34.84 -18.18
C GLU A 307 -3.22 -34.52 -17.12
N VAL A 308 -3.24 -35.30 -16.03
CA VAL A 308 -4.19 -35.13 -14.92
C VAL A 308 -3.49 -34.78 -13.63
N VAL A 309 -4.25 -34.29 -12.64
CA VAL A 309 -3.75 -33.88 -11.33
C VAL A 309 -3.03 -35.00 -10.57
N GLY A 310 -3.49 -36.25 -10.77
CA GLY A 310 -2.88 -37.43 -10.14
C GLY A 310 -3.29 -37.64 -8.68
N LYS A 311 -2.53 -38.46 -7.95
CA LYS A 311 -2.88 -38.87 -6.59
C LYS A 311 -2.96 -37.66 -5.63
N ILE A 312 -4.11 -37.50 -4.99
CA ILE A 312 -4.32 -36.58 -3.88
C ILE A 312 -4.44 -37.44 -2.61
N PRO A 313 -3.45 -37.39 -1.69
CA PRO A 313 -3.55 -38.10 -0.42
C PRO A 313 -4.74 -37.57 0.37
N THR A 314 -5.51 -38.50 0.96
CA THR A 314 -6.65 -38.14 1.83
C THR A 314 -6.20 -37.81 3.23
N GLY A 315 -6.79 -36.77 3.82
CA GLY A 315 -6.53 -36.35 5.19
C GLY A 315 -5.45 -35.26 5.31
N LEU A 316 -5.14 -34.91 6.55
CA LEU A 316 -4.16 -33.89 6.89
C LEU A 316 -2.84 -34.56 7.25
N LEU A 317 -1.74 -34.06 6.69
CA LEU A 317 -0.40 -34.54 7.06
C LEU A 317 -0.02 -34.03 8.47
N PRO A 318 0.75 -34.82 9.23
CA PRO A 318 1.25 -34.39 10.53
C PRO A 318 2.17 -33.17 10.38
N PRO A 319 2.24 -32.29 11.40
CA PRO A 319 3.09 -31.12 11.34
C PRO A 319 4.57 -31.53 11.26
N LYS A 320 5.33 -30.84 10.42
CA LYS A 320 6.77 -31.04 10.21
C LYS A 320 7.52 -29.74 10.51
N ILE A 321 8.67 -29.83 11.17
CA ILE A 321 9.54 -28.69 11.42
C ILE A 321 10.25 -28.32 10.11
N PRO A 322 10.22 -27.04 9.70
CA PRO A 322 10.91 -26.55 8.50
C PRO A 322 12.44 -26.72 8.60
N ASP A 323 13.09 -26.90 7.46
CA ASP A 323 14.55 -26.94 7.38
C ASP A 323 15.14 -25.52 7.43
N PHE A 324 15.75 -25.16 8.55
CA PHE A 324 16.36 -23.85 8.76
C PHE A 324 17.70 -23.67 8.03
N SER A 325 18.32 -24.73 7.55
CA SER A 325 19.63 -24.69 6.90
C SER A 325 19.61 -23.93 5.56
N VAL A 326 18.46 -23.88 4.90
CA VAL A 326 18.28 -23.21 3.59
C VAL A 326 17.91 -21.73 3.72
N PHE A 327 17.65 -21.21 4.93
CA PHE A 327 17.21 -19.84 5.16
C PHE A 327 18.13 -18.76 4.58
N PRO A 328 19.48 -18.82 4.71
CA PRO A 328 20.35 -17.80 4.17
C PRO A 328 20.21 -17.62 2.66
N ASN A 329 20.03 -18.71 1.92
CA ASN A 329 19.87 -18.69 0.48
C ASN A 329 18.49 -18.15 0.04
N LEU A 330 17.47 -18.37 0.87
CA LEU A 330 16.09 -17.98 0.59
C LEU A 330 15.74 -16.57 1.06
N PHE A 331 16.61 -15.92 1.85
CA PHE A 331 16.30 -14.64 2.48
C PHE A 331 15.91 -13.51 1.50
N PRO A 332 16.63 -13.28 0.38
CA PRO A 332 16.27 -12.24 -0.57
C PRO A 332 14.88 -12.46 -1.19
N ASP A 333 14.58 -13.70 -1.57
CA ASP A 333 13.29 -14.08 -2.17
C ASP A 333 12.16 -13.96 -1.13
N ALA A 334 12.40 -14.45 0.09
CA ALA A 334 11.45 -14.35 1.19
C ALA A 334 11.10 -12.91 1.53
N PHE A 335 12.10 -12.01 1.51
CA PHE A 335 11.88 -10.58 1.73
C PHE A 335 11.01 -9.98 0.61
N ALA A 336 11.33 -10.26 -0.66
CA ALA A 336 10.55 -9.79 -1.81
C ALA A 336 9.09 -10.30 -1.74
N ILE A 337 8.91 -11.61 -1.50
CA ILE A 337 7.58 -12.23 -1.37
C ILE A 337 6.80 -11.65 -0.19
N SER A 338 7.45 -11.38 0.94
CA SER A 338 6.84 -10.78 2.13
C SER A 338 6.26 -9.40 1.82
N VAL A 339 7.03 -8.56 1.13
CA VAL A 339 6.62 -7.20 0.75
C VAL A 339 5.49 -7.23 -0.27
N VAL A 340 5.60 -8.08 -1.32
CA VAL A 340 4.55 -8.23 -2.34
C VAL A 340 3.26 -8.74 -1.72
N GLY A 341 3.33 -9.80 -0.92
CA GLY A 341 2.17 -10.41 -0.28
C GLY A 341 1.42 -9.42 0.62
N PHE A 342 2.16 -8.68 1.45
CA PHE A 342 1.60 -7.62 2.29
C PHE A 342 0.99 -6.49 1.45
N SER A 343 1.68 -6.05 0.39
CA SER A 343 1.20 -4.97 -0.49
C SER A 343 -0.17 -5.26 -1.08
N ILE A 344 -0.34 -6.48 -1.60
CA ILE A 344 -1.60 -6.93 -2.20
C ILE A 344 -2.69 -6.99 -1.13
N ALA A 345 -2.40 -7.58 0.02
CA ALA A 345 -3.38 -7.73 1.09
C ALA A 345 -3.84 -6.38 1.64
N ILE A 346 -2.91 -5.48 1.97
CA ILE A 346 -3.25 -4.17 2.57
C ILE A 346 -3.94 -3.24 1.56
N SER A 347 -3.57 -3.30 0.27
CA SER A 347 -4.23 -2.54 -0.79
C SER A 347 -5.70 -2.96 -0.93
N LEU A 348 -5.97 -4.26 -0.96
CA LEU A 348 -7.34 -4.79 -0.99
C LEU A 348 -8.10 -4.46 0.29
N ALA A 349 -7.49 -4.68 1.45
CA ALA A 349 -8.10 -4.39 2.75
C ALA A 349 -8.52 -2.92 2.87
N LYS A 350 -7.64 -1.99 2.48
CA LYS A 350 -7.95 -0.55 2.45
C LYS A 350 -9.05 -0.20 1.45
N THR A 351 -9.06 -0.81 0.27
CA THR A 351 -10.09 -0.58 -0.75
C THR A 351 -11.47 -0.97 -0.23
N PHE A 352 -11.61 -2.15 0.39
CA PHE A 352 -12.88 -2.58 0.99
C PHE A 352 -13.23 -1.77 2.25
N ALA A 353 -12.24 -1.40 3.06
CA ALA A 353 -12.44 -0.57 4.23
C ALA A 353 -13.04 0.81 3.88
N LEU A 354 -12.49 1.46 2.84
CA LEU A 354 -13.03 2.73 2.31
C LEU A 354 -14.44 2.56 1.77
N LYS A 355 -14.71 1.46 1.05
CA LYS A 355 -16.03 1.19 0.47
C LYS A 355 -17.11 0.95 1.52
N HIS A 356 -16.76 0.29 2.61
CA HIS A 356 -17.71 -0.12 3.68
C HIS A 356 -17.59 0.71 4.96
N GLY A 357 -16.76 1.76 4.98
CA GLY A 357 -16.71 2.72 6.09
C GLY A 357 -16.08 2.18 7.38
N TYR A 358 -15.10 1.27 7.29
CA TYR A 358 -14.31 0.83 8.45
C TYR A 358 -12.81 1.13 8.27
N SER A 359 -12.02 0.98 9.32
CA SER A 359 -10.58 1.19 9.30
C SER A 359 -9.81 -0.13 9.43
N VAL A 360 -8.65 -0.21 8.79
CA VAL A 360 -7.73 -1.34 8.82
C VAL A 360 -6.38 -0.88 9.36
N ASP A 361 -5.84 -1.61 10.32
CA ASP A 361 -4.50 -1.36 10.87
C ASP A 361 -3.44 -2.14 10.08
N GLY A 362 -2.56 -1.42 9.39
CA GLY A 362 -1.49 -2.03 8.57
C GLY A 362 -0.46 -2.83 9.39
N ASN A 363 -0.21 -2.46 10.65
CA ASN A 363 0.71 -3.23 11.50
C ASN A 363 0.06 -4.55 11.95
N GLN A 364 -1.22 -4.51 12.32
CA GLN A 364 -1.96 -5.70 12.70
C GLN A 364 -2.15 -6.64 11.50
N GLU A 365 -2.34 -6.10 10.28
CA GLU A 365 -2.40 -6.91 9.05
C GLU A 365 -1.07 -7.63 8.76
N LEU A 366 0.08 -6.96 8.98
CA LEU A 366 1.41 -7.61 8.89
C LEU A 366 1.54 -8.75 9.90
N ILE A 367 1.12 -8.53 11.13
CA ILE A 367 1.14 -9.56 12.19
C ILE A 367 0.20 -10.70 11.82
N ALA A 368 -1.01 -10.41 11.35
CA ALA A 368 -1.99 -11.41 10.95
C ALA A 368 -1.47 -12.29 9.81
N LEU A 369 -0.96 -11.68 8.73
CA LEU A 369 -0.37 -12.42 7.60
C LEU A 369 0.88 -13.20 8.02
N GLY A 370 1.73 -12.59 8.86
CA GLY A 370 2.91 -13.23 9.40
C GLY A 370 2.58 -14.47 10.22
N LEU A 371 1.58 -14.38 11.11
CA LEU A 371 1.09 -15.54 11.88
C LEU A 371 0.47 -16.59 10.97
N CYS A 372 -0.33 -16.18 9.98
CA CYS A 372 -0.93 -17.10 9.02
C CYS A 372 0.15 -17.90 8.28
N ASN A 373 1.18 -17.24 7.72
CA ASN A 373 2.25 -17.90 7.00
C ASN A 373 3.17 -18.70 7.93
N PHE A 374 3.54 -18.16 9.09
CA PHE A 374 4.44 -18.84 10.03
C PHE A 374 3.81 -20.08 10.64
N MET A 375 2.61 -19.98 11.22
CA MET A 375 1.99 -21.13 11.90
C MET A 375 1.51 -22.19 10.92
N SER A 376 1.00 -21.79 9.76
CA SER A 376 0.52 -22.76 8.77
C SER A 376 1.67 -23.50 8.06
N SER A 377 2.88 -22.94 7.99
CA SER A 377 4.02 -23.59 7.33
C SER A 377 4.36 -24.94 7.95
N PHE A 378 4.15 -25.14 9.26
CA PHE A 378 4.33 -26.43 9.91
C PHE A 378 3.39 -27.53 9.38
N PHE A 379 2.28 -27.12 8.72
CA PHE A 379 1.29 -28.01 8.11
C PHE A 379 1.43 -28.08 6.59
N HIS A 380 2.65 -27.93 6.08
CA HIS A 380 3.00 -28.07 4.66
C HIS A 380 2.27 -27.08 3.74
N THR A 381 2.01 -25.86 4.19
CA THR A 381 1.42 -24.81 3.36
C THR A 381 2.52 -24.02 2.66
N PHE A 382 2.13 -23.33 1.58
CA PHE A 382 2.96 -22.30 0.96
C PHE A 382 2.38 -20.90 1.22
N VAL A 383 3.16 -19.85 0.92
CA VAL A 383 2.82 -18.46 1.24
C VAL A 383 1.48 -18.06 0.67
N VAL A 384 0.65 -17.47 1.51
CA VAL A 384 -0.67 -16.97 1.15
C VAL A 384 -0.77 -15.46 1.28
N THR A 385 -1.72 -14.89 0.56
CA THR A 385 -2.11 -13.48 0.66
C THR A 385 -3.58 -13.31 0.28
N ALA A 386 -4.07 -12.05 0.23
CA ALA A 386 -5.42 -11.78 -0.21
C ALA A 386 -5.61 -11.97 -1.72
N SER A 387 -6.75 -12.47 -2.13
CA SER A 387 -7.12 -12.63 -3.54
C SER A 387 -8.26 -11.70 -3.93
N MET A 388 -8.02 -10.84 -4.92
CA MET A 388 -9.03 -9.88 -5.39
C MET A 388 -10.29 -10.57 -5.93
N SER A 389 -10.16 -11.65 -6.72
CA SER A 389 -11.30 -12.36 -7.31
C SER A 389 -12.20 -12.97 -6.24
N ARG A 390 -11.61 -13.64 -5.26
CA ARG A 390 -12.37 -14.24 -4.14
C ARG A 390 -12.97 -13.18 -3.23
N SER A 391 -12.23 -12.13 -2.90
CA SER A 391 -12.74 -11.04 -2.05
C SER A 391 -13.93 -10.32 -2.69
N LEU A 392 -13.91 -10.11 -4.01
CA LEU A 392 -15.04 -9.54 -4.74
C LEU A 392 -16.27 -10.48 -4.72
N VAL A 393 -16.08 -11.79 -4.78
CA VAL A 393 -17.18 -12.76 -4.64
C VAL A 393 -17.68 -12.75 -3.21
N GLN A 394 -16.81 -12.81 -2.21
CA GLN A 394 -17.17 -12.73 -0.80
C GLN A 394 -18.05 -11.50 -0.51
N GLU A 395 -17.64 -10.33 -0.98
CA GLU A 395 -18.39 -9.09 -0.84
C GLU A 395 -19.72 -9.13 -1.61
N SER A 396 -19.69 -9.57 -2.88
CA SER A 396 -20.88 -9.52 -3.74
C SER A 396 -21.97 -10.50 -3.36
N THR A 397 -21.64 -11.57 -2.64
CA THR A 397 -22.58 -12.58 -2.12
C THR A 397 -23.10 -12.25 -0.73
N GLY A 398 -22.76 -11.06 -0.21
CA GLY A 398 -23.28 -10.56 1.06
C GLY A 398 -22.48 -10.99 2.29
N GLY A 399 -21.20 -11.34 2.13
CA GLY A 399 -20.29 -11.55 3.26
C GLY A 399 -19.99 -10.24 3.97
N HIS A 400 -20.27 -10.19 5.26
CA HIS A 400 -20.08 -9.01 6.11
C HIS A 400 -18.96 -9.18 7.12
N THR A 401 -18.53 -10.41 7.38
CA THR A 401 -17.51 -10.70 8.40
C THR A 401 -16.58 -11.84 7.97
N GLU A 402 -15.51 -12.05 8.74
CA GLU A 402 -14.56 -13.16 8.55
C GLU A 402 -15.17 -14.56 8.86
N ILE A 403 -16.42 -14.63 9.33
CA ILE A 403 -17.15 -15.90 9.44
C ILE A 403 -17.32 -16.54 8.04
N ALA A 404 -17.46 -15.73 6.98
CA ALA A 404 -17.45 -16.26 5.61
C ALA A 404 -16.14 -16.97 5.29
N GLY A 405 -14.98 -16.42 5.66
CA GLY A 405 -13.69 -17.06 5.53
C GLY A 405 -13.57 -18.37 6.33
N LEU A 406 -14.04 -18.34 7.57
CA LEU A 406 -14.09 -19.54 8.43
C LEU A 406 -14.93 -20.67 7.78
N LEU A 407 -16.11 -20.36 7.27
CA LEU A 407 -16.97 -21.33 6.60
C LEU A 407 -16.34 -21.86 5.30
N ALA A 408 -15.68 -21.00 4.54
CA ALA A 408 -14.92 -21.40 3.37
C ALA A 408 -13.79 -22.39 3.73
N SER A 409 -13.06 -22.13 4.81
CA SER A 409 -11.99 -23.04 5.28
C SER A 409 -12.54 -24.39 5.73
N ILE A 410 -13.66 -24.42 6.45
CA ILE A 410 -14.33 -25.66 6.86
C ILE A 410 -14.77 -26.46 5.63
N LEU A 411 -15.30 -25.82 4.58
CA LEU A 411 -15.66 -26.49 3.33
C LEU A 411 -14.43 -27.12 2.67
N VAL A 412 -13.31 -26.41 2.61
CA VAL A 412 -12.04 -26.93 2.07
C VAL A 412 -11.57 -28.13 2.89
N LEU A 413 -11.62 -28.06 4.22
CA LEU A 413 -11.27 -29.16 5.10
C LEU A 413 -12.11 -30.41 4.81
N LEU A 414 -13.42 -30.23 4.69
CA LEU A 414 -14.35 -31.34 4.38
C LEU A 414 -13.97 -32.03 3.06
N VAL A 415 -13.62 -31.24 2.04
CA VAL A 415 -13.19 -31.79 0.74
C VAL A 415 -11.85 -32.53 0.87
N VAL A 416 -10.86 -31.98 1.59
CA VAL A 416 -9.56 -32.63 1.78
C VAL A 416 -9.70 -33.99 2.49
N VAL A 417 -10.57 -34.07 3.50
CA VAL A 417 -10.72 -35.28 4.30
C VAL A 417 -11.61 -36.31 3.62
N ALA A 418 -12.71 -35.88 2.96
CA ALA A 418 -13.76 -36.79 2.50
C ALA A 418 -13.78 -37.00 0.98
N ILE A 419 -13.45 -35.99 0.16
CA ILE A 419 -13.78 -35.97 -1.28
C ILE A 419 -12.53 -35.74 -2.16
N GLY A 420 -11.35 -35.58 -1.58
CA GLY A 420 -10.13 -35.27 -2.33
C GLY A 420 -9.82 -36.19 -3.51
N PHE A 421 -10.17 -37.48 -3.40
CA PHE A 421 -9.97 -38.48 -4.47
C PHE A 421 -10.75 -38.16 -5.75
N VAL A 422 -11.88 -37.43 -5.68
CA VAL A 422 -12.69 -37.05 -6.83
C VAL A 422 -11.93 -36.15 -7.80
N PHE A 423 -10.95 -35.39 -7.32
CA PHE A 423 -10.17 -34.47 -8.15
C PHE A 423 -8.93 -35.12 -8.80
N GLN A 424 -8.63 -36.40 -8.53
CA GLN A 424 -7.47 -37.10 -9.10
C GLN A 424 -7.49 -37.14 -10.64
N PRO A 425 -8.61 -37.48 -11.33
CA PRO A 425 -8.67 -37.51 -12.79
C PRO A 425 -8.88 -36.14 -13.43
N LEU A 426 -8.78 -35.05 -12.70
CA LEU A 426 -8.97 -33.69 -13.20
C LEU A 426 -7.86 -33.34 -14.21
N PRO A 427 -8.18 -32.93 -15.46
CA PRO A 427 -7.17 -32.52 -16.43
C PRO A 427 -6.45 -31.21 -15.99
N THR A 428 -5.13 -31.16 -16.11
CA THR A 428 -4.33 -29.98 -15.77
C THR A 428 -4.67 -28.76 -16.64
N THR A 429 -5.09 -29.01 -17.90
CA THR A 429 -5.54 -27.96 -18.82
C THR A 429 -6.78 -27.22 -18.32
N VAL A 430 -7.68 -27.90 -17.56
CA VAL A 430 -8.84 -27.23 -16.94
C VAL A 430 -8.41 -26.25 -15.86
N LEU A 431 -7.41 -26.62 -15.05
CA LEU A 431 -6.83 -25.74 -14.05
C LEU A 431 -6.15 -24.52 -14.71
N ALA A 432 -5.43 -24.74 -15.82
CA ALA A 432 -4.84 -23.66 -16.60
C ALA A 432 -5.92 -22.71 -17.17
N ALA A 433 -7.03 -23.23 -17.66
CA ALA A 433 -8.16 -22.43 -18.14
C ALA A 433 -8.78 -21.58 -17.02
N ILE A 434 -8.94 -22.14 -15.81
CA ILE A 434 -9.41 -21.41 -14.62
C ILE A 434 -8.46 -20.26 -14.27
N ILE A 435 -7.15 -20.53 -14.25
CA ILE A 435 -6.14 -19.48 -13.98
C ILE A 435 -6.27 -18.36 -15.00
N MET A 436 -6.29 -18.69 -16.30
CA MET A 436 -6.37 -17.70 -17.39
C MET A 436 -7.62 -16.81 -17.28
N VAL A 437 -8.79 -17.39 -17.02
CA VAL A 437 -10.04 -16.63 -16.87
C VAL A 437 -10.01 -15.74 -15.61
N ASN A 438 -9.39 -16.21 -14.53
CA ASN A 438 -9.26 -15.41 -13.30
C ASN A 438 -8.32 -14.20 -13.49
N LEU A 439 -7.30 -14.30 -14.34
CA LEU A 439 -6.39 -13.19 -14.67
C LEU A 439 -7.05 -12.08 -15.49
N LEU A 440 -8.20 -12.32 -16.14
CA LEU A 440 -8.92 -11.28 -16.90
C LEU A 440 -9.23 -10.02 -16.05
N GLY A 441 -9.48 -10.21 -14.74
CA GLY A 441 -9.67 -9.09 -13.81
C GLY A 441 -8.45 -8.20 -13.69
N MET A 442 -7.24 -8.79 -13.72
CA MET A 442 -5.97 -8.06 -13.66
C MET A 442 -5.69 -7.34 -14.99
N PHE A 443 -5.98 -7.96 -16.12
CA PHE A 443 -5.87 -7.30 -17.43
C PHE A 443 -6.85 -6.14 -17.62
N LYS A 444 -7.99 -6.12 -16.92
CA LYS A 444 -8.89 -4.95 -16.93
C LYS A 444 -8.19 -3.68 -16.39
N GLN A 445 -7.13 -3.80 -15.61
CA GLN A 445 -6.32 -2.67 -15.10
C GLN A 445 -5.56 -1.93 -16.19
N LEU A 446 -5.38 -2.51 -17.39
CA LEU A 446 -4.88 -1.78 -18.57
C LEU A 446 -5.76 -0.58 -18.95
N LYS A 447 -7.05 -0.60 -18.59
CA LYS A 447 -7.96 0.52 -18.81
C LYS A 447 -7.65 1.73 -17.92
N ASP A 448 -6.81 1.55 -16.90
CA ASP A 448 -6.36 2.65 -16.04
C ASP A 448 -5.40 3.60 -16.79
N ILE A 449 -4.67 3.11 -17.80
CA ILE A 449 -3.71 3.90 -18.58
C ILE A 449 -4.34 5.16 -19.19
N PRO A 450 -5.46 5.11 -19.94
CA PRO A 450 -6.10 6.31 -20.45
C PRO A 450 -6.64 7.25 -19.36
N ALA A 451 -7.10 6.70 -18.25
CA ALA A 451 -7.58 7.49 -17.12
C ALA A 451 -6.42 8.23 -16.44
N LEU A 452 -5.32 7.54 -16.14
CA LEU A 452 -4.11 8.11 -15.53
C LEU A 452 -3.45 9.15 -16.46
N TRP A 453 -3.46 8.93 -17.79
CA TRP A 453 -2.96 9.91 -18.74
C TRP A 453 -3.67 11.27 -18.63
N ARG A 454 -4.97 11.25 -18.32
CA ARG A 454 -5.78 12.47 -18.16
C ARG A 454 -5.66 13.09 -16.77
N THR A 455 -5.47 12.26 -15.74
CA THR A 455 -5.52 12.68 -14.34
C THR A 455 -4.13 13.04 -13.79
N SER A 456 -3.15 12.16 -13.95
CA SER A 456 -1.81 12.35 -13.37
C SER A 456 -0.75 11.62 -14.20
N LYS A 457 0.07 12.39 -14.92
CA LYS A 457 1.17 11.83 -15.75
C LYS A 457 2.23 11.10 -14.92
N ILE A 458 2.37 11.45 -13.65
CA ILE A 458 3.37 10.86 -12.76
C ILE A 458 2.90 9.50 -12.26
N GLU A 459 1.63 9.40 -11.88
CA GLU A 459 1.03 8.10 -11.55
C GLU A 459 1.06 7.15 -12.73
N LEU A 460 0.84 7.67 -13.95
CA LEU A 460 1.02 6.89 -15.17
C LEU A 460 2.47 6.42 -15.35
N ALA A 461 3.46 7.29 -15.10
CA ALA A 461 4.86 6.90 -15.20
C ALA A 461 5.22 5.80 -14.19
N ILE A 462 4.72 5.89 -12.94
CA ILE A 462 4.89 4.85 -11.92
C ILE A 462 4.25 3.53 -12.40
N TRP A 463 3.03 3.58 -12.95
CA TRP A 463 2.34 2.41 -13.46
C TRP A 463 3.12 1.75 -14.61
N LEU A 464 3.59 2.54 -15.60
CA LEU A 464 4.35 2.05 -16.75
C LEU A 464 5.70 1.47 -16.35
N VAL A 465 6.45 2.17 -15.48
CA VAL A 465 7.74 1.67 -14.99
C VAL A 465 7.54 0.36 -14.23
N SER A 466 6.53 0.29 -13.35
CA SER A 466 6.20 -0.92 -12.62
C SER A 466 5.86 -2.08 -13.55
N PHE A 467 5.05 -1.84 -14.59
CA PHE A 467 4.66 -2.86 -15.56
C PHE A 467 5.85 -3.35 -16.38
N PHE A 468 6.57 -2.44 -17.05
CA PHE A 468 7.67 -2.82 -17.94
C PHE A 468 8.88 -3.41 -17.20
N ALA A 469 9.24 -2.83 -16.04
CA ALA A 469 10.31 -3.40 -15.23
C ALA A 469 9.97 -4.84 -14.79
N SER A 470 8.74 -5.09 -14.35
CA SER A 470 8.32 -6.43 -13.91
C SER A 470 8.22 -7.43 -15.07
N VAL A 471 7.79 -7.01 -16.26
CA VAL A 471 7.73 -7.90 -17.45
C VAL A 471 9.11 -8.25 -17.94
N LEU A 472 10.04 -7.27 -17.98
CA LEU A 472 11.35 -7.45 -18.59
C LEU A 472 12.41 -8.03 -17.64
N LEU A 473 12.43 -7.57 -16.39
CA LEU A 473 13.44 -7.99 -15.40
C LEU A 473 12.99 -9.18 -14.55
N GLY A 474 11.71 -9.57 -14.68
CA GLY A 474 11.09 -10.54 -13.80
C GLY A 474 10.41 -9.88 -12.60
N LEU A 475 9.59 -10.64 -11.86
CA LEU A 475 8.75 -10.09 -10.80
C LEU A 475 9.56 -9.57 -9.62
N ASP A 476 10.66 -10.24 -9.26
CA ASP A 476 11.48 -9.91 -8.10
C ASP A 476 12.22 -8.58 -8.30
N TYR A 477 13.05 -8.50 -9.34
CA TYR A 477 13.81 -7.28 -9.67
C TYR A 477 12.90 -6.14 -10.15
N GLY A 478 11.83 -6.46 -10.88
CA GLY A 478 10.87 -5.49 -11.37
C GLY A 478 10.20 -4.72 -10.24
N LEU A 479 9.85 -5.41 -9.15
CA LEU A 479 9.28 -4.76 -7.96
C LEU A 479 10.26 -3.80 -7.30
N VAL A 480 11.53 -4.21 -7.13
CA VAL A 480 12.57 -3.36 -6.52
C VAL A 480 12.75 -2.07 -7.33
N VAL A 481 12.83 -2.19 -8.66
CA VAL A 481 12.93 -1.02 -9.55
C VAL A 481 11.69 -0.15 -9.46
N ALA A 482 10.50 -0.75 -9.47
CA ALA A 482 9.23 -0.02 -9.36
C ALA A 482 9.11 0.74 -8.02
N MET A 483 9.48 0.10 -6.90
CA MET A 483 9.49 0.75 -5.59
C MET A 483 10.50 1.89 -5.52
N GLY A 484 11.72 1.67 -6.02
CA GLY A 484 12.74 2.71 -6.08
C GLY A 484 12.27 3.93 -6.88
N PHE A 485 11.63 3.70 -8.03
CA PHE A 485 11.06 4.76 -8.86
C PHE A 485 9.89 5.47 -8.18
N ALA A 486 8.99 4.74 -7.52
CA ALA A 486 7.87 5.33 -6.78
C ALA A 486 8.35 6.17 -5.60
N ILE A 487 9.36 5.73 -4.85
CA ILE A 487 9.95 6.51 -3.77
C ILE A 487 10.61 7.78 -4.33
N LEU A 488 11.35 7.67 -5.43
CA LEU A 488 12.00 8.81 -6.08
C LEU A 488 10.98 9.84 -6.57
N THR A 489 9.90 9.39 -7.24
CA THR A 489 8.84 10.28 -7.73
C THR A 489 8.03 10.88 -6.59
N SER A 490 7.75 10.12 -5.54
CA SER A 490 7.11 10.62 -4.33
C SER A 490 7.93 11.75 -3.72
N PHE A 491 9.23 11.59 -3.68
CA PHE A 491 10.15 12.59 -3.16
C PHE A 491 10.12 13.91 -3.93
N VAL A 492 9.95 13.85 -5.26
CA VAL A 492 9.88 15.04 -6.14
C VAL A 492 8.52 15.76 -6.04
N LEU A 493 7.43 15.05 -5.75
CA LEU A 493 6.04 15.57 -5.76
C LEU A 493 5.59 16.21 -4.46
N PHE A 494 6.34 16.06 -3.38
CA PHE A 494 5.86 16.32 -2.03
C PHE A 494 5.74 17.79 -1.61
N LEU A 495 6.03 18.77 -2.50
CA LEU A 495 6.24 20.14 -2.07
C LEU A 495 5.34 21.11 -2.84
N LYS A 496 4.25 21.53 -2.19
CA LYS A 496 3.37 22.61 -2.66
C LYS A 496 3.48 23.83 -1.76
N ALA A 497 3.40 25.02 -2.34
CA ALA A 497 3.24 26.29 -1.63
C ALA A 497 2.01 27.00 -2.18
N GLU A 498 1.10 27.40 -1.30
CA GLU A 498 -0.08 28.21 -1.60
C GLU A 498 0.12 29.60 -0.96
N GLU A 499 -0.39 30.66 -1.63
CA GLU A 499 -0.23 32.03 -1.20
C GLU A 499 -1.59 32.69 -0.96
N CYS A 500 -1.75 33.24 0.23
CA CYS A 500 -2.79 34.21 0.55
C CYS A 500 -2.11 35.55 0.80
N SER A 501 -2.77 36.71 0.60
CA SER A 501 -2.14 38.02 0.71
C SER A 501 -1.27 38.17 1.96
N GLY A 502 0.06 38.14 1.78
CA GLY A 502 1.07 38.24 2.85
C GLY A 502 1.31 36.96 3.68
N ILE A 503 0.63 35.85 3.38
CA ILE A 503 0.76 34.57 4.06
C ILE A 503 1.08 33.49 3.02
N LYS A 504 2.15 32.73 3.22
CA LYS A 504 2.43 31.52 2.42
C LYS A 504 2.16 30.27 3.22
N ILE A 505 1.42 29.34 2.61
CA ILE A 505 1.14 28.02 3.19
C ILE A 505 2.07 27.04 2.49
N PHE A 506 2.92 26.39 3.29
CA PHE A 506 3.86 25.37 2.81
C PHE A 506 3.41 24.00 3.30
N GLN A 507 3.04 23.14 2.37
CA GLN A 507 2.63 21.77 2.64
C GLN A 507 3.75 20.81 2.25
N SER A 508 4.08 19.90 3.18
CA SER A 508 4.93 18.75 2.93
C SER A 508 4.15 17.49 3.23
N ASN A 509 4.02 16.62 2.25
CA ASN A 509 3.31 15.34 2.43
C ASN A 509 4.21 14.23 2.99
N THR A 510 5.40 14.56 3.48
CA THR A 510 6.34 13.61 4.09
C THR A 510 6.57 13.89 5.56
N SER A 511 6.86 12.83 6.31
CA SER A 511 7.46 12.92 7.64
C SER A 511 8.82 13.58 7.57
N ILE A 512 9.22 14.30 8.64
CA ILE A 512 10.46 15.08 8.68
C ILE A 512 11.45 14.38 9.61
N TYR A 513 12.57 13.92 9.04
CA TYR A 513 13.58 13.16 9.77
C TYR A 513 14.99 13.42 9.21
N PHE A 514 16.01 12.85 9.84
CA PHE A 514 17.42 13.13 9.56
C PHE A 514 17.80 13.04 8.06
N ALA A 515 17.18 12.13 7.30
CA ALA A 515 17.56 11.94 5.90
C ALA A 515 16.97 12.98 4.93
N ASN A 516 15.90 13.69 5.31
CA ASN A 516 15.24 14.66 4.44
C ASN A 516 15.16 16.08 5.03
N SER A 517 15.66 16.30 6.24
CA SER A 517 15.58 17.60 6.94
C SER A 517 16.20 18.75 6.14
N ASP A 518 17.36 18.55 5.52
CA ASP A 518 18.04 19.58 4.73
C ASP A 518 17.31 19.88 3.42
N LEU A 519 16.73 18.85 2.82
CA LEU A 519 15.91 18.99 1.62
C LEU A 519 14.61 19.71 1.91
N TYR A 520 13.99 19.43 3.06
CA TYR A 520 12.80 20.15 3.52
C TYR A 520 13.08 21.64 3.63
N VAL A 521 14.18 22.05 4.27
CA VAL A 521 14.58 23.45 4.41
C VAL A 521 14.87 24.08 3.04
N SER A 522 15.62 23.39 2.19
CA SER A 522 15.96 23.88 0.84
C SER A 522 14.69 24.10 0.00
N ALA A 523 13.76 23.16 0.08
CA ALA A 523 12.49 23.24 -0.61
C ALA A 523 11.56 24.33 -0.04
N LEU A 524 11.52 24.50 1.28
CA LEU A 524 10.81 25.59 1.92
C LEU A 524 11.32 26.95 1.39
N LYS A 525 12.64 27.17 1.38
CA LYS A 525 13.26 28.39 0.85
C LYS A 525 12.96 28.58 -0.64
N ALA A 526 13.07 27.53 -1.44
CA ALA A 526 12.81 27.60 -2.89
C ALA A 526 11.34 27.88 -3.21
N LYS A 527 10.39 27.21 -2.54
CA LYS A 527 8.95 27.32 -2.80
C LYS A 527 8.32 28.58 -2.22
N THR A 528 8.81 29.05 -1.06
CA THR A 528 8.37 30.33 -0.48
C THR A 528 9.03 31.54 -1.16
N GLY A 529 10.16 31.33 -1.83
CA GLY A 529 10.97 32.39 -2.42
C GLY A 529 11.72 33.24 -1.38
N ILE A 530 11.75 32.81 -0.11
CA ILE A 530 12.37 33.52 1.00
C ILE A 530 13.60 32.75 1.50
N ASP A 531 14.76 33.33 1.31
CA ASP A 531 16.02 32.83 1.89
C ASP A 531 16.56 33.88 2.89
N PRO A 532 16.37 33.66 4.21
CA PRO A 532 16.76 34.63 5.22
C PRO A 532 18.23 35.04 5.15
N ALA A 533 19.12 34.08 4.84
CA ALA A 533 20.56 34.37 4.76
C ALA A 533 20.89 35.32 3.59
N LYS A 534 20.27 35.16 2.43
CA LYS A 534 20.45 36.04 1.28
C LYS A 534 19.85 37.41 1.50
N LEU A 535 18.67 37.50 2.13
CA LEU A 535 18.02 38.75 2.45
C LEU A 535 18.83 39.58 3.42
N LEU A 536 19.37 38.98 4.49
CA LEU A 536 20.25 39.66 5.46
C LEU A 536 21.57 40.10 4.83
N ALA A 537 22.16 39.28 3.92
CA ALA A 537 23.37 39.66 3.20
C ALA A 537 23.12 40.85 2.26
N GLY A 538 21.97 40.87 1.57
CA GLY A 538 21.53 41.99 0.73
C GLY A 538 21.37 43.28 1.54
N ARG A 539 20.68 43.21 2.68
CA ARG A 539 20.51 44.37 3.60
C ARG A 539 21.82 44.91 4.10
N LYS A 540 22.75 44.03 4.52
CA LYS A 540 24.10 44.46 4.99
C LYS A 540 24.91 45.12 3.87
N SER A 541 24.81 44.67 2.62
CA SER A 541 25.48 45.32 1.49
C SER A 541 24.84 46.66 1.16
N GLN A 542 23.52 46.78 1.14
CA GLN A 542 22.82 48.07 0.93
C GLN A 542 23.17 49.11 2.01
N LEU A 543 23.23 48.72 3.28
CA LEU A 543 23.67 49.58 4.38
C LEU A 543 25.13 50.01 4.23
N LYS A 544 26.01 49.14 3.73
CA LYS A 544 27.40 49.52 3.43
C LYS A 544 27.50 50.52 2.29
N TYR A 545 26.69 50.39 1.24
CA TYR A 545 26.62 51.35 0.13
C TYR A 545 26.05 52.68 0.58
N ALA A 546 24.95 52.71 1.33
CA ALA A 546 24.37 53.92 1.90
C ALA A 546 25.34 54.67 2.83
N LYS A 547 26.08 53.97 3.70
CA LYS A 547 27.13 54.59 4.54
C LYS A 547 28.32 55.11 3.72
N ARG A 548 28.68 54.51 2.61
CA ARG A 548 29.72 55.00 1.70
C ARG A 548 29.29 56.26 0.96
N ASP A 549 28.01 56.28 0.50
CA ASP A 549 27.45 57.43 -0.23
C ASP A 549 27.28 58.66 0.67
N ASN A 550 26.82 58.48 1.92
CA ASN A 550 26.74 59.51 2.92
C ASN A 550 28.14 60.01 3.38
N GLY A 551 29.14 59.10 3.43
CA GLY A 551 30.54 59.48 3.69
C GLY A 551 31.16 60.28 2.53
N ALA A 552 30.83 59.95 1.29
CA ALA A 552 31.25 60.68 0.10
C ALA A 552 30.58 62.06 -0.01
N LYS A 553 29.28 62.18 0.33
CA LYS A 553 28.55 63.46 0.41
C LYS A 553 29.11 64.37 1.53
N LYS A 554 29.42 63.85 2.73
CA LYS A 554 30.04 64.60 3.80
C LYS A 554 31.45 65.10 3.40
N GLN A 555 32.20 64.38 2.60
CA GLN A 555 33.50 64.82 2.11
C GLN A 555 33.38 65.86 0.96
N MET A 556 32.32 65.88 0.20
CA MET A 556 32.04 66.90 -0.82
C MET A 556 31.48 68.18 -0.25
N ASP A 557 30.65 68.14 0.81
CA ASP A 557 30.11 69.32 1.50
C ASP A 557 31.18 70.09 2.32
N HIS A 558 32.29 69.43 2.71
CA HIS A 558 33.42 70.13 3.37
C HIS A 558 34.30 70.95 2.40
N VAL A 559 34.09 70.85 1.09
CA VAL A 559 34.86 71.58 0.06
C VAL A 559 34.15 72.89 -0.36
N TYR A 560 32.84 73.01 -0.12
CA TYR A 560 32.06 74.22 -0.47
C TYR A 560 31.10 74.54 0.71
N THR A 561 31.53 75.32 1.67
CA THR A 561 30.80 76.46 2.28
C THR A 561 31.48 76.96 3.55
N ASN A 562 32.03 78.13 3.43
CA ASN A 562 32.11 79.06 4.51
C ASN A 562 30.80 79.87 4.52
N GLY A 563 30.01 79.80 5.60
CA GLY A 563 28.93 80.75 5.84
C GLY A 563 27.53 80.18 6.11
N GLN A 564 27.17 80.32 7.36
CA GLN A 564 25.82 80.36 7.97
C GLN A 564 25.13 79.06 8.36
N MET A 565 24.99 78.97 9.70
CA MET A 565 24.13 77.99 10.42
C MET A 565 22.68 78.06 9.96
N ASN A 566 22.11 76.91 9.79
CA ASN A 566 20.74 76.63 10.21
C ASN A 566 20.63 75.13 10.56
N GLU A 567 20.45 74.87 11.83
CA GLU A 567 20.05 73.60 12.37
C GLU A 567 18.63 73.34 11.92
N ASN A 568 18.41 72.21 11.24
CA ASN A 568 17.12 71.53 11.27
C ASN A 568 17.32 70.02 11.09
N HIS A 569 16.82 69.35 12.09
CA HIS A 569 16.58 67.90 12.18
C HIS A 569 16.08 67.27 10.91
N THR A 570 16.88 66.42 10.24
CA THR A 570 16.38 65.49 9.17
C THR A 570 17.27 64.26 8.94
N GLU A 571 18.24 63.95 9.84
CA GLU A 571 19.14 62.80 9.64
C GLU A 571 18.77 61.53 10.40
N SER A 572 17.79 61.55 11.35
CA SER A 572 17.35 60.35 12.10
C SER A 572 16.22 59.56 11.43
N GLU A 573 15.35 60.22 10.67
CA GLU A 573 14.17 59.59 10.04
C GLU A 573 14.51 58.63 8.89
N SER A 574 15.60 58.84 8.15
CA SER A 574 15.95 57.99 7.00
C SER A 574 16.60 56.63 7.36
N GLU A 575 17.29 56.55 8.49
CA GLU A 575 17.86 55.26 8.96
C GLU A 575 16.81 54.45 9.72
N GLU A 576 15.92 55.07 10.52
CA GLU A 576 14.81 54.37 11.18
C GLU A 576 13.75 53.89 10.19
N ASP A 577 13.38 54.70 9.19
CA ASP A 577 12.46 54.28 8.12
C ASP A 577 13.03 53.12 7.27
N PHE A 578 14.35 53.09 7.02
CA PHE A 578 14.99 51.97 6.31
C PHE A 578 15.03 50.69 7.16
N PHE A 579 15.10 50.80 8.49
CA PHE A 579 15.00 49.65 9.39
C PHE A 579 13.57 49.15 9.57
N LEU A 580 12.57 50.01 9.42
CA LEU A 580 11.14 49.68 9.51
C LEU A 580 10.58 49.02 8.25
N GLN A 581 11.29 49.16 7.11
CA GLN A 581 10.82 48.58 5.84
C GLN A 581 10.99 47.05 5.82
N ARG A 582 9.90 46.34 5.70
CA ARG A 582 9.91 44.87 5.63
C ARG A 582 10.73 44.38 4.45
N LEU A 583 11.54 43.34 4.69
CA LEU A 583 12.40 42.72 3.67
C LEU A 583 11.60 41.92 2.64
N THR A 584 10.37 41.53 2.97
CA THR A 584 9.50 40.75 2.08
C THR A 584 8.04 41.18 2.28
N PRO A 585 7.19 41.08 1.22
CA PRO A 585 5.75 41.31 1.35
C PRO A 585 5.05 40.24 2.19
N ILE A 586 5.74 39.12 2.44
CA ILE A 586 5.24 37.98 3.21
C ILE A 586 5.65 38.15 4.66
N HIS A 587 4.65 38.12 5.55
CA HIS A 587 4.87 38.27 6.98
C HIS A 587 4.74 36.98 7.77
N THR A 588 4.10 35.94 7.16
CA THR A 588 3.88 34.67 7.84
C THR A 588 3.99 33.49 6.86
N ILE A 589 4.61 32.41 7.34
CA ILE A 589 4.62 31.11 6.67
C ILE A 589 3.89 30.12 7.58
N ILE A 590 2.88 29.44 7.04
CA ILE A 590 2.16 28.36 7.71
C ILE A 590 2.70 27.03 7.19
N LEU A 591 3.28 26.24 8.08
CA LEU A 591 3.70 24.88 7.77
C LEU A 591 2.53 23.93 8.01
N ASP A 592 2.00 23.33 6.93
CA ASP A 592 0.94 22.35 7.02
C ASP A 592 1.52 20.97 7.41
N PHE A 593 1.24 20.58 8.64
CA PHE A 593 1.67 19.30 9.21
C PHE A 593 0.56 18.24 9.20
N THR A 594 -0.57 18.50 8.54
CA THR A 594 -1.65 17.52 8.39
C THR A 594 -1.15 16.18 7.82
N PRO A 595 -0.25 16.16 6.80
CA PRO A 595 0.26 14.91 6.26
C PRO A 595 1.48 14.37 7.01
N VAL A 596 2.05 15.11 7.97
CA VAL A 596 3.25 14.70 8.72
C VAL A 596 2.86 13.72 9.82
N ASN A 597 3.23 12.46 9.67
CA ASN A 597 2.89 11.40 10.61
C ASN A 597 3.97 11.14 11.67
N PHE A 598 5.21 11.56 11.42
CA PHE A 598 6.37 11.29 12.26
C PHE A 598 7.41 12.40 12.14
N ILE A 599 8.08 12.70 13.23
CA ILE A 599 9.23 13.60 13.29
C ILE A 599 10.28 13.04 14.26
N ASP A 600 11.54 12.97 13.83
CA ASP A 600 12.63 12.57 14.71
C ASP A 600 13.32 13.77 15.41
N SER A 601 14.32 13.49 16.21
CA SER A 601 15.05 14.53 16.95
C SER A 601 15.80 15.51 16.04
N VAL A 602 16.23 15.09 14.86
CA VAL A 602 16.90 15.95 13.87
C VAL A 602 15.87 16.82 13.16
N GLY A 603 14.77 16.25 12.70
CA GLY A 603 13.67 17.00 12.09
C GLY A 603 13.08 18.06 13.03
N ALA A 604 12.86 17.72 14.30
CA ALA A 604 12.39 18.66 15.30
C ALA A 604 13.38 19.83 15.50
N LYS A 605 14.68 19.56 15.60
CA LYS A 605 15.72 20.62 15.67
C LYS A 605 15.75 21.47 14.41
N THR A 606 15.59 20.86 13.24
CA THR A 606 15.56 21.57 11.96
C THR A 606 14.38 22.53 11.88
N ILE A 607 13.17 22.11 12.23
CA ILE A 607 12.00 23.00 12.26
C ILE A 607 12.21 24.15 13.28
N LYS A 608 12.77 23.84 14.43
CA LYS A 608 13.12 24.89 15.44
C LYS A 608 14.13 25.90 14.88
N SER A 609 15.13 25.43 14.12
CA SER A 609 16.10 26.28 13.44
C SER A 609 15.44 27.17 12.37
N VAL A 610 14.52 26.60 11.58
CA VAL A 610 13.72 27.31 10.57
C VAL A 610 12.92 28.45 11.22
N ILE A 611 12.18 28.18 12.30
CA ILE A 611 11.42 29.21 13.03
C ILE A 611 12.33 30.34 13.45
N LYS A 612 13.50 30.02 14.00
CA LYS A 612 14.49 30.98 14.45
C LYS A 612 15.11 31.80 13.32
N GLU A 613 15.46 31.13 12.21
CA GLU A 613 16.09 31.78 11.05
C GLU A 613 15.13 32.74 10.34
N PHE A 614 13.87 32.36 10.16
CA PHE A 614 12.87 33.21 9.52
C PHE A 614 12.47 34.41 10.41
N ALA A 615 12.47 34.25 11.72
CA ALA A 615 12.23 35.34 12.64
C ALA A 615 13.29 36.50 12.51
N THR A 616 14.52 36.22 12.07
CA THR A 616 15.55 37.25 11.84
C THR A 616 15.25 38.18 10.67
N VAL A 617 14.28 37.84 9.82
CA VAL A 617 13.83 38.62 8.65
C VAL A 617 12.37 39.06 8.78
N ASP A 618 11.84 39.10 10.02
CA ASP A 618 10.46 39.49 10.36
C ASP A 618 9.38 38.64 9.72
N VAL A 619 9.69 37.36 9.47
CA VAL A 619 8.73 36.37 8.97
C VAL A 619 8.39 35.38 10.08
N LYS A 620 7.11 35.36 10.51
CA LYS A 620 6.61 34.46 11.53
C LYS A 620 6.37 33.09 10.89
N VAL A 621 6.84 32.01 11.50
CA VAL A 621 6.56 30.63 11.07
C VAL A 621 5.66 29.98 12.11
N VAL A 622 4.53 29.42 11.66
CA VAL A 622 3.56 28.71 12.49
C VAL A 622 3.27 27.33 11.93
N LEU A 623 2.88 26.41 12.79
CA LEU A 623 2.53 25.03 12.41
C LEU A 623 1.01 24.86 12.46
N ALA A 624 0.45 24.09 11.52
CA ALA A 624 -0.98 23.80 11.49
C ALA A 624 -1.22 22.31 11.20
N GLY A 625 -2.31 21.73 11.73
CA GLY A 625 -2.73 20.37 11.41
C GLY A 625 -1.91 19.25 12.07
N CYS A 626 -1.19 19.54 13.16
CA CYS A 626 -0.42 18.52 13.86
C CYS A 626 -1.34 17.45 14.48
N SER A 627 -1.07 16.16 14.18
CA SER A 627 -1.79 15.05 14.82
C SER A 627 -1.46 14.96 16.32
N ARG A 628 -2.35 14.38 17.13
CA ARG A 628 -2.11 14.18 18.57
C ARG A 628 -0.86 13.34 18.84
N THR A 629 -0.58 12.37 18.00
CA THR A 629 0.62 11.53 18.08
C THR A 629 1.87 12.36 17.85
N LEU A 630 1.88 13.17 16.79
CA LEU A 630 2.99 14.06 16.46
C LEU A 630 3.25 15.09 17.56
N LEU A 631 2.19 15.66 18.15
CA LEU A 631 2.31 16.59 19.28
C LEU A 631 2.94 15.93 20.51
N SER A 632 2.59 14.66 20.79
CA SER A 632 3.20 13.91 21.89
C SER A 632 4.70 13.64 21.64
N GLU A 633 5.08 13.37 20.39
CA GLU A 633 6.48 13.21 19.97
C GLU A 633 7.25 14.54 20.12
N LEU A 634 6.69 15.65 19.64
CA LEU A 634 7.29 16.99 19.78
C LEU A 634 7.51 17.37 21.24
N ARG A 635 6.56 17.03 22.15
CA ARG A 635 6.74 17.24 23.60
C ARG A 635 7.88 16.38 24.17
N THR A 636 7.94 15.12 23.78
CA THR A 636 9.01 14.19 24.21
C THR A 636 10.38 14.68 23.73
N LEU A 637 10.45 15.24 22.53
CA LEU A 637 11.66 15.79 21.94
C LEU A 637 12.03 17.19 22.47
N LYS A 638 11.31 17.72 23.47
CA LYS A 638 11.50 19.06 24.04
C LYS A 638 11.48 20.17 22.98
N PHE A 639 10.56 20.03 22.01
CA PHE A 639 10.40 21.02 20.95
C PHE A 639 9.93 22.36 21.48
N PHE A 640 9.05 22.35 22.50
CA PHE A 640 8.47 23.53 23.13
C PHE A 640 9.43 24.14 24.16
N CYS A 641 10.46 24.80 23.68
CA CYS A 641 11.38 25.66 24.47
C CYS A 641 11.66 26.89 23.64
N GLU A 642 11.82 28.05 24.28
CA GLU A 642 12.08 29.30 23.56
C GLU A 642 13.03 29.14 22.35
N PRO A 643 12.70 29.72 21.20
CA PRO A 643 11.60 30.68 20.91
C PRO A 643 10.28 29.99 20.45
N VAL A 644 10.13 28.69 20.58
CA VAL A 644 8.95 27.92 20.11
C VAL A 644 8.00 27.69 21.28
N THR A 645 6.86 28.38 21.26
CA THR A 645 5.78 28.21 22.24
C THR A 645 4.62 27.40 21.65
N PRO A 646 3.77 26.74 22.46
CA PRO A 646 2.57 26.06 21.99
C PRO A 646 1.61 26.96 21.20
N ASP A 647 1.67 28.27 21.38
CA ASP A 647 0.81 29.25 20.69
C ASP A 647 1.11 29.38 19.18
N LEU A 648 2.24 28.85 18.73
CA LEU A 648 2.60 28.79 17.31
C LEU A 648 1.95 27.59 16.59
N ILE A 649 1.20 26.74 17.30
CA ILE A 649 0.60 25.53 16.73
C ILE A 649 -0.92 25.64 16.71
N PHE A 650 -1.49 25.41 15.53
CA PHE A 650 -2.92 25.51 15.29
C PHE A 650 -3.51 24.17 14.85
N PRO A 651 -4.75 23.84 15.29
CA PRO A 651 -5.41 22.59 14.90
C PRO A 651 -5.65 22.49 13.39
N THR A 652 -5.94 23.61 12.72
CA THR A 652 -6.21 23.67 11.29
C THR A 652 -5.47 24.81 10.62
N ILE A 653 -5.24 24.69 9.31
CA ILE A 653 -4.70 25.79 8.48
C ILE A 653 -5.60 27.01 8.57
N HIS A 654 -6.91 26.82 8.60
CA HIS A 654 -7.89 27.89 8.69
C HIS A 654 -7.72 28.72 9.98
N ASP A 655 -7.54 28.05 11.12
CA ASP A 655 -7.30 28.72 12.41
C ASP A 655 -5.99 29.52 12.37
N ALA A 656 -4.93 28.96 11.77
CA ALA A 656 -3.65 29.64 11.60
C ALA A 656 -3.80 30.90 10.72
N VAL A 657 -4.51 30.81 9.58
CA VAL A 657 -4.77 31.95 8.69
C VAL A 657 -5.59 33.04 9.39
N LEU A 658 -6.64 32.65 10.13
CA LEU A 658 -7.46 33.59 10.90
C LEU A 658 -6.64 34.33 11.96
N HIS A 659 -5.81 33.61 12.71
CA HIS A 659 -4.92 34.22 13.69
C HIS A 659 -3.98 35.23 13.05
N CYS A 660 -3.34 34.87 11.94
CA CYS A 660 -2.39 35.75 11.25
C CYS A 660 -3.05 36.98 10.63
N LYS A 661 -4.31 36.91 10.21
CA LYS A 661 -5.09 38.07 9.75
C LYS A 661 -5.48 38.97 10.89
N ARG A 662 -6.01 38.44 12.00
CA ARG A 662 -6.38 39.23 13.20
C ARG A 662 -5.23 39.97 13.85
N SER A 663 -4.03 39.36 13.85
CA SER A 663 -2.83 40.00 14.39
C SER A 663 -2.39 41.28 13.63
N ARG A 664 -2.95 41.51 12.43
CA ARG A 664 -2.65 42.68 11.61
C ARG A 664 -3.65 43.83 11.81
N ASP A 665 -4.89 43.49 12.23
CA ASP A 665 -5.98 44.46 12.39
C ASP A 665 -6.02 45.11 13.79
N VAL A 666 -5.15 44.71 14.71
CA VAL A 666 -5.00 45.35 16.01
C VAL A 666 -3.97 46.48 15.87
N PRO A 667 -4.37 47.76 15.92
CA PRO A 667 -3.39 48.84 16.02
C PRO A 667 -2.61 48.67 17.30
N VAL A 668 -1.27 48.77 17.21
CA VAL A 668 -0.38 48.78 18.36
C VAL A 668 -0.81 49.96 19.21
N CYS A 669 -1.56 49.73 20.29
CA CYS A 669 -1.71 50.71 21.35
C CYS A 669 -0.34 50.88 21.98
N PRO A 670 0.21 52.11 22.03
CA PRO A 670 1.42 52.36 22.82
C PRO A 670 1.04 52.13 24.29
N GLU A 671 1.77 51.21 24.93
CA GLU A 671 1.71 51.05 26.39
C GLU A 671 1.98 52.41 27.03
N VAL A 672 0.96 52.98 27.67
CA VAL A 672 1.10 54.08 28.62
C VAL A 672 1.70 53.49 29.87
N GLN A 673 2.81 54.08 30.29
CA GLN A 673 3.62 53.84 31.49
C GLN A 673 2.82 53.62 32.77
#